data_a6fd9220c16512a1311d2f093bfff707
#
_entry.id   a6fd9220c16512a1311d2f093bfff707
#
_cell.length_a   1.000
_cell.length_b   1.000
_cell.length_c   1.000
_cell.angle_alpha   90.00
_cell.angle_beta   90.00
_cell.angle_gamma   90.00
#
_symmetry.space_group_name_H-M   'P 1'
#
loop_
_entity.id
_entity.type
_entity.pdbx_description
1 polymer ?
#
loop_
_entity_poly.entity_id
_entity_poly.type
_entity_poly.pdbx_seq_one_letter_code
_entity_poly.pdbx_strand_id
1 'polypeptide(L)'
;MRYIWWLISLFAWGAAAQSLPAERIFLALEKESCMPGDTLFVNGQLLAADSREHLPHSRYVYVECVDDRDSLLLRQKAACDAKGYFALEIPTQVDWLSNLCYLRAYTRVMQNYETESFTVAPFFLGVVHPAKARTARLVDMRCFPEGGTLLEGYLQNMVFHLSDEDGFPVVPQRMRLLDAANDTILRQIAVSENGLGRCTFQPEAGKSYRLQAEYDGRFINFPLKTEASGTALQAAVSRDRLSCRIFSSDEKEVRLFLYQAETGLTEIPLPDGKRAAVLDLSDYPRGVYTLFLTDADFRLLNERSLWLPPTEQPDFSFQLPQTVFSPSAPLDYRLQAPDSSRVFTRIVAEDDLIAAQAYPSLSFGNEVVSPVRFPLIDNRGGAEQQEEINNWLFTARFALFPVAEVLKAGMQYPYPIEDVMLLAGTAWKSENQPLEAGMLINAHNMKEQLLYAGATDEKGGFVIPVEDYPTGTWFRFSARDKKGKTVEASITLAKEHYPEVRIPYPVFMQTPLQADVFPGDSSSFRYGVDEDQNKVYYIDSVTVKARRKVDYREAARSPLNFIGEVELQKRASLNLRSVLNMFPSITVQKSTSGGGEGVLGTLNKRLRFAQGERERLLSEPSQDSGELGIFWRNNRDPRTGGTSFNKLAVVVDGEVAFGDIGYILDMPAGSIKSVELLKASDVRCARYNATSGALVIETQQGIMPSSSELPGTTLKPFGLSVTSRPPVVERQAPSQPGRYWLLVDVITSEQQVASFCQPFEVK
;
A
#
# COMPACT_ATOMS: atom_id res chain seq x y z
N MET A 1 55.78 21.14 41.19
CA MET A 1 54.39 21.54 41.46
C MET A 1 53.70 21.76 40.13
N ARG A 2 52.90 20.78 39.72
CA ARG A 2 52.22 20.71 38.41
C ARG A 2 50.78 21.15 38.60
N TYR A 3 50.34 22.18 37.98
CA TYR A 3 48.96 22.59 37.89
C TYR A 3 48.29 21.81 36.75
N ILE A 4 47.33 20.94 37.11
CA ILE A 4 46.44 20.25 36.21
C ILE A 4 45.23 21.19 35.97
N TRP A 5 45.13 21.70 34.74
CA TRP A 5 43.95 22.39 34.24
C TRP A 5 42.90 21.36 33.85
N TRP A 6 41.82 21.33 34.57
CA TRP A 6 40.63 20.65 34.14
C TRP A 6 39.90 21.54 33.13
N LEU A 7 39.99 21.18 31.86
CA LEU A 7 39.08 21.67 30.85
C LEU A 7 37.74 21.02 31.05
N ILE A 8 36.80 21.74 31.64
CA ILE A 8 35.36 21.42 31.60
C ILE A 8 34.91 21.83 30.21
N SER A 9 34.88 20.90 29.29
CA SER A 9 34.13 21.04 28.05
C SER A 9 32.65 21.04 28.41
N LEU A 10 32.05 22.21 28.45
CA LEU A 10 30.61 22.38 28.34
C LEU A 10 30.16 21.76 27.00
N PHE A 11 29.77 20.52 27.04
CA PHE A 11 28.90 19.99 26.02
C PHE A 11 27.59 20.79 26.13
N ALA A 12 27.46 21.79 25.27
CA ALA A 12 26.15 22.26 24.89
C ALA A 12 25.43 21.04 24.31
N TRP A 13 24.49 20.48 25.04
CA TRP A 13 23.46 19.62 24.49
C TRP A 13 22.60 20.52 23.59
N GLY A 14 23.08 20.78 22.35
CA GLY A 14 22.17 21.03 21.28
C GLY A 14 21.24 19.82 21.24
N ALA A 15 19.95 20.03 21.35
CA ALA A 15 18.97 19.02 21.04
C ALA A 15 19.35 18.50 19.65
N ALA A 16 19.92 17.29 19.57
CA ALA A 16 20.19 16.65 18.31
C ALA A 16 18.83 16.57 17.61
N ALA A 17 18.71 17.20 16.47
CA ALA A 17 17.54 17.08 15.63
C ALA A 17 17.32 15.58 15.45
N GLN A 18 16.23 15.06 16.01
CA GLN A 18 15.88 13.66 15.87
C GLN A 18 15.38 13.53 14.43
N SER A 19 16.27 13.10 13.51
CA SER A 19 15.87 12.83 12.14
C SER A 19 14.91 11.65 12.17
N LEU A 20 13.71 11.91 11.70
CA LEU A 20 12.67 10.90 11.56
C LEU A 20 12.95 10.12 10.29
N PRO A 21 12.96 8.77 10.28
CA PRO A 21 13.02 8.03 9.03
C PRO A 21 11.78 8.37 8.21
N ALA A 22 11.91 9.35 7.33
CA ALA A 22 10.81 9.81 6.50
C ALA A 22 10.85 9.09 5.15
N GLU A 23 9.76 8.42 4.82
CA GLU A 23 9.58 7.71 3.56
C GLU A 23 8.41 8.31 2.78
N ARG A 24 8.50 8.21 1.46
CA ARG A 24 7.41 8.59 0.55
C ARG A 24 7.22 7.51 -0.51
N ILE A 25 5.99 7.33 -0.92
CA ILE A 25 5.62 6.33 -1.91
C ILE A 25 5.00 7.05 -3.10
N PHE A 26 5.40 6.66 -4.29
CA PHE A 26 4.75 7.05 -5.52
C PHE A 26 4.04 5.84 -6.10
N LEU A 27 2.81 6.04 -6.60
CA LEU A 27 2.02 5.03 -7.29
C LEU A 27 1.75 5.50 -8.72
N ALA A 28 2.02 4.66 -9.68
CA ALA A 28 1.66 4.85 -11.08
C ALA A 28 0.70 3.72 -11.48
N LEU A 29 -0.57 4.08 -11.65
CA LEU A 29 -1.59 3.16 -12.12
C LEU A 29 -1.47 3.03 -13.64
N GLU A 30 -1.66 1.83 -14.18
CA GLU A 30 -1.73 1.63 -15.63
C GLU A 30 -2.93 2.36 -16.24
N LYS A 31 -4.06 2.36 -15.51
CA LYS A 31 -5.31 2.98 -15.92
C LYS A 31 -5.95 3.69 -14.73
N GLU A 32 -6.56 4.83 -14.98
CA GLU A 32 -7.35 5.55 -13.96
C GLU A 32 -8.78 4.98 -13.83
N SER A 33 -9.19 4.11 -14.77
CA SER A 33 -10.47 3.40 -14.74
C SER A 33 -10.33 1.97 -15.27
N CYS A 34 -11.05 1.04 -14.68
CA CYS A 34 -11.13 -0.36 -15.12
C CYS A 34 -12.53 -0.94 -14.88
N MET A 35 -12.87 -2.00 -15.59
CA MET A 35 -14.16 -2.67 -15.37
C MET A 35 -14.08 -3.54 -14.10
N PRO A 36 -15.18 -3.66 -13.33
CA PRO A 36 -15.25 -4.62 -12.24
C PRO A 36 -14.92 -6.05 -12.71
N GLY A 37 -13.99 -6.70 -12.03
CA GLY A 37 -13.44 -8.01 -12.41
C GLY A 37 -12.15 -7.95 -13.21
N ASP A 38 -11.76 -6.77 -13.72
CA ASP A 38 -10.44 -6.59 -14.35
C ASP A 38 -9.33 -6.52 -13.28
N THR A 39 -8.11 -6.75 -13.74
CA THR A 39 -6.93 -6.52 -12.92
C THR A 39 -6.32 -5.15 -13.24
N LEU A 40 -6.16 -4.32 -12.22
CA LEU A 40 -5.44 -3.06 -12.30
C LEU A 40 -3.96 -3.28 -11.97
N PHE A 41 -3.08 -2.92 -12.90
CA PHE A 41 -1.63 -2.97 -12.67
C PHE A 41 -1.13 -1.67 -12.06
N VAL A 42 -0.31 -1.81 -11.03
CA VAL A 42 0.24 -0.68 -10.28
C VAL A 42 1.74 -0.82 -10.19
N ASN A 43 2.44 0.21 -10.61
CA ASN A 43 3.86 0.39 -10.35
C ASN A 43 4.02 1.33 -9.17
N GLY A 44 5.02 1.10 -8.36
CA GLY A 44 5.32 1.97 -7.24
C GLY A 44 6.80 2.20 -7.03
N GLN A 45 7.10 3.32 -6.42
CA GLN A 45 8.44 3.69 -6.00
C GLN A 45 8.41 4.15 -4.55
N LEU A 46 9.20 3.49 -3.72
CA LEU A 46 9.48 3.89 -2.34
C LEU A 46 10.80 4.65 -2.31
N LEU A 47 10.82 5.81 -1.68
CA LEU A 47 11.99 6.67 -1.53
C LEU A 47 12.13 7.09 -0.06
N ALA A 48 13.36 7.20 0.43
CA ALA A 48 13.63 7.93 1.65
C ALA A 48 13.52 9.44 1.37
N ALA A 49 12.85 10.17 2.25
CA ALA A 49 12.75 11.62 2.17
C ALA A 49 13.80 12.32 3.06
N ASP A 50 14.37 11.60 4.01
CA ASP A 50 15.31 12.06 5.04
C ASP A 50 16.79 11.85 4.66
N SER A 51 17.10 11.47 3.43
CA SER A 51 18.45 11.30 2.96
C SER A 51 18.64 11.83 1.53
N ARG A 52 19.83 12.32 1.22
CA ARG A 52 20.17 12.79 -0.13
C ARG A 52 20.24 11.66 -1.16
N GLU A 53 20.47 10.46 -0.71
CA GLU A 53 20.54 9.27 -1.58
C GLU A 53 19.16 8.73 -1.93
N HIS A 54 18.14 9.17 -1.21
CA HIS A 54 16.74 8.74 -1.37
C HIS A 54 16.51 7.22 -1.40
N LEU A 55 17.50 6.42 -0.96
CA LEU A 55 17.35 4.98 -0.86
C LEU A 55 16.36 4.63 0.26
N PRO A 56 15.42 3.74 0.02
CA PRO A 56 14.39 3.41 1.01
C PRO A 56 14.98 2.76 2.25
N HIS A 57 14.40 3.05 3.41
CA HIS A 57 14.72 2.38 4.66
C HIS A 57 13.99 1.06 4.77
N SER A 58 12.71 1.06 4.38
CA SER A 58 11.87 -0.14 4.40
C SER A 58 11.99 -0.93 3.11
N ARG A 59 11.81 -2.25 3.23
CA ARG A 59 11.77 -3.16 2.09
C ARG A 59 10.35 -3.49 1.65
N TYR A 60 9.35 -3.26 2.49
CA TYR A 60 7.97 -3.66 2.20
C TYR A 60 7.02 -2.49 2.21
N VAL A 61 6.12 -2.50 1.23
CA VAL A 61 5.02 -1.56 1.10
C VAL A 61 3.70 -2.30 1.25
N TYR A 62 2.82 -1.75 2.06
CA TYR A 62 1.43 -2.18 2.17
C TYR A 62 0.59 -1.32 1.24
N VAL A 63 -0.23 -1.96 0.42
CA VAL A 63 -1.18 -1.29 -0.47
C VAL A 63 -2.58 -1.81 -0.17
N GLU A 64 -3.47 -0.90 0.16
CA GLU A 64 -4.86 -1.18 0.47
C GLU A 64 -5.76 -0.59 -0.60
N CYS A 65 -6.72 -1.38 -1.06
CA CYS A 65 -7.82 -0.88 -1.87
C CYS A 65 -9.01 -0.58 -0.94
N VAL A 66 -9.53 0.64 -1.02
CA VAL A 66 -10.56 1.16 -0.14
C VAL A 66 -11.66 1.78 -0.99
N ASP A 67 -12.92 1.60 -0.62
CA ASP A 67 -14.04 2.23 -1.30
C ASP A 67 -14.28 3.69 -0.82
N ASP A 68 -15.25 4.37 -1.42
CA ASP A 68 -15.65 5.73 -1.09
C ASP A 68 -16.34 5.88 0.29
N ARG A 69 -16.48 4.77 1.03
CA ARG A 69 -17.05 4.70 2.40
C ARG A 69 -16.03 4.27 3.43
N ASP A 70 -14.75 4.37 3.10
CA ASP A 70 -13.64 3.90 3.93
C ASP A 70 -13.67 2.39 4.25
N SER A 71 -14.36 1.56 3.43
CA SER A 71 -14.36 0.12 3.60
C SER A 71 -13.14 -0.50 2.93
N LEU A 72 -12.41 -1.32 3.66
CA LEU A 72 -11.28 -2.08 3.10
C LEU A 72 -11.77 -3.19 2.19
N LEU A 73 -11.42 -3.11 0.91
CA LEU A 73 -11.76 -4.12 -0.10
C LEU A 73 -10.66 -5.17 -0.26
N LEU A 74 -9.40 -4.73 -0.25
CA LEU A 74 -8.23 -5.60 -0.43
C LEU A 74 -7.03 -5.00 0.29
N ARG A 75 -6.17 -5.86 0.86
CA ARG A 75 -4.84 -5.48 1.36
C ARG A 75 -3.80 -6.39 0.76
N GLN A 76 -2.73 -5.80 0.28
CA GLN A 76 -1.59 -6.50 -0.29
C GLN A 76 -0.29 -5.98 0.32
N LYS A 77 0.76 -6.81 0.24
CA LYS A 77 2.11 -6.48 0.67
C LYS A 77 3.06 -6.73 -0.49
N ALA A 78 3.83 -5.73 -0.88
CA ALA A 78 4.83 -5.82 -1.92
C ALA A 78 6.24 -5.72 -1.33
N ALA A 79 7.18 -6.46 -1.90
CA ALA A 79 8.60 -6.26 -1.65
C ALA A 79 9.17 -5.28 -2.67
N CYS A 80 9.96 -4.34 -2.20
CA CYS A 80 10.71 -3.43 -3.05
C CYS A 80 12.06 -4.03 -3.44
N ASP A 81 12.56 -3.68 -4.62
CA ASP A 81 13.96 -3.90 -4.96
C ASP A 81 14.88 -2.96 -4.14
N ALA A 82 16.20 -3.13 -4.29
CA ALA A 82 17.19 -2.33 -3.54
C ALA A 82 17.10 -0.80 -3.82
N LYS A 83 16.40 -0.40 -4.88
CA LYS A 83 16.15 0.99 -5.24
C LYS A 83 14.72 1.45 -4.92
N GLY A 84 13.93 0.64 -4.23
CA GLY A 84 12.57 0.96 -3.79
C GLY A 84 11.46 0.70 -4.81
N TYR A 85 11.74 0.10 -5.95
CA TYR A 85 10.69 -0.22 -6.92
C TYR A 85 9.89 -1.45 -6.52
N PHE A 86 8.58 -1.38 -6.71
CA PHE A 86 7.68 -2.52 -6.57
C PHE A 86 6.58 -2.46 -7.64
N ALA A 87 5.95 -3.61 -7.87
CA ALA A 87 4.79 -3.73 -8.74
C ALA A 87 3.74 -4.63 -8.09
N LEU A 88 2.48 -4.37 -8.37
CA LEU A 88 1.33 -5.11 -7.84
C LEU A 88 0.26 -5.28 -8.91
N GLU A 89 -0.50 -6.36 -8.78
CA GLU A 89 -1.74 -6.62 -9.47
C GLU A 89 -2.89 -6.46 -8.47
N ILE A 90 -3.84 -5.58 -8.75
CA ILE A 90 -5.04 -5.37 -7.93
C ILE A 90 -6.20 -6.03 -8.65
N PRO A 91 -6.57 -7.26 -8.30
CA PRO A 91 -7.72 -7.93 -8.88
C PRO A 91 -9.00 -7.29 -8.33
N THR A 92 -9.67 -6.50 -9.16
CA THR A 92 -10.96 -5.91 -8.77
C THR A 92 -12.03 -7.00 -8.76
N GLN A 93 -13.00 -6.86 -7.88
CA GLN A 93 -14.08 -7.85 -7.77
C GLN A 93 -15.36 -7.31 -8.41
N VAL A 94 -16.14 -8.21 -8.99
CA VAL A 94 -17.41 -7.87 -9.65
C VAL A 94 -18.47 -7.35 -8.66
N ASP A 95 -18.33 -7.76 -7.40
CA ASP A 95 -19.24 -7.39 -6.30
C ASP A 95 -18.84 -6.13 -5.55
N TRP A 96 -17.77 -5.46 -5.94
CA TRP A 96 -17.46 -4.14 -5.42
C TRP A 96 -18.49 -3.13 -5.91
N LEU A 97 -19.19 -2.53 -4.95
CA LEU A 97 -20.38 -1.70 -5.23
C LEU A 97 -20.04 -0.23 -5.48
N SER A 98 -18.81 0.20 -5.15
CA SER A 98 -18.38 1.58 -5.31
C SER A 98 -17.80 1.81 -6.71
N ASN A 99 -18.17 2.92 -7.32
CA ASN A 99 -17.60 3.34 -8.59
C ASN A 99 -16.26 4.06 -8.43
N LEU A 100 -15.96 4.54 -7.23
CA LEU A 100 -14.71 5.22 -6.88
C LEU A 100 -14.02 4.44 -5.78
N CYS A 101 -12.81 4.01 -6.08
CA CYS A 101 -11.93 3.33 -5.16
C CYS A 101 -10.62 4.08 -5.01
N TYR A 102 -9.93 3.81 -3.92
CA TYR A 102 -8.65 4.43 -3.60
C TYR A 102 -7.62 3.34 -3.32
N LEU A 103 -6.42 3.48 -3.87
CA LEU A 103 -5.26 2.75 -3.40
C LEU A 103 -4.55 3.60 -2.35
N ARG A 104 -4.44 3.09 -1.15
CA ARG A 104 -3.70 3.70 -0.05
C ARG A 104 -2.42 2.92 0.18
N ALA A 105 -1.26 3.59 0.14
CA ALA A 105 0.03 2.95 0.28
C ALA A 105 0.84 3.52 1.45
N TYR A 106 1.47 2.65 2.23
CA TYR A 106 2.31 3.00 3.37
C TYR A 106 3.33 1.89 3.67
N THR A 107 4.38 2.23 4.40
CA THR A 107 5.32 1.27 4.99
C THR A 107 5.01 1.09 6.48
N ARG A 108 5.65 0.12 7.12
CA ARG A 108 5.46 -0.08 8.56
C ARG A 108 5.90 1.13 9.37
N VAL A 109 7.04 1.73 9.03
CA VAL A 109 7.53 2.93 9.72
C VAL A 109 6.64 4.14 9.53
N MET A 110 5.95 4.25 8.38
CA MET A 110 4.99 5.32 8.13
C MET A 110 3.76 5.26 9.05
N GLN A 111 3.48 4.12 9.70
CA GLN A 111 2.42 4.05 10.71
C GLN A 111 2.72 4.86 11.99
N ASN A 112 3.95 5.36 12.16
CA ASN A 112 4.29 6.33 13.20
C ASN A 112 3.82 7.75 12.85
N TYR A 113 3.37 7.97 11.62
CA TYR A 113 2.91 9.25 11.10
C TYR A 113 1.37 9.34 11.13
N GLU A 114 0.85 10.52 10.88
CA GLU A 114 -0.58 10.67 10.64
C GLU A 114 -0.99 9.97 9.34
N THR A 115 -2.14 9.30 9.35
CA THR A 115 -2.62 8.51 8.20
C THR A 115 -2.86 9.35 6.95
N GLU A 116 -3.06 10.66 7.14
CA GLU A 116 -3.18 11.64 6.06
C GLU A 116 -1.92 11.82 5.23
N SER A 117 -0.74 11.44 5.76
CA SER A 117 0.53 11.46 5.02
C SER A 117 0.71 10.26 4.08
N PHE A 118 -0.15 9.26 4.18
CA PHE A 118 -0.07 8.09 3.30
C PHE A 118 -0.39 8.48 1.86
N THR A 119 0.27 7.82 0.93
CA THR A 119 -0.01 8.05 -0.48
C THR A 119 -1.36 7.46 -0.84
N VAL A 120 -2.22 8.26 -1.46
CA VAL A 120 -3.55 7.85 -1.91
C VAL A 120 -3.68 8.12 -3.41
N ALA A 121 -4.03 7.09 -4.16
CA ALA A 121 -4.29 7.16 -5.60
C ALA A 121 -5.72 6.68 -5.88
N PRO A 122 -6.63 7.56 -6.34
CA PRO A 122 -7.98 7.15 -6.72
C PRO A 122 -7.98 6.45 -8.07
N PHE A 123 -8.95 5.58 -8.27
CA PHE A 123 -9.29 4.99 -9.55
C PHE A 123 -10.78 4.68 -9.64
N PHE A 124 -11.30 4.59 -10.87
CA PHE A 124 -12.72 4.36 -11.09
C PHE A 124 -13.00 2.92 -11.51
N LEU A 125 -14.11 2.38 -11.00
CA LEU A 125 -14.68 1.12 -11.46
C LEU A 125 -15.87 1.41 -12.39
N GLY A 126 -15.73 1.05 -13.66
CA GLY A 126 -16.71 1.30 -14.70
C GLY A 126 -16.24 2.29 -15.75
N VAL A 127 -17.16 2.72 -16.60
CA VAL A 127 -16.90 3.72 -17.64
C VAL A 127 -17.09 5.11 -17.04
N VAL A 128 -16.05 5.92 -17.08
CA VAL A 128 -16.12 7.33 -16.70
C VAL A 128 -16.64 8.11 -17.91
N HIS A 129 -17.74 8.81 -17.75
CA HIS A 129 -18.22 9.73 -18.78
C HIS A 129 -17.64 11.11 -18.52
N PRO A 130 -17.12 11.77 -19.57
CA PRO A 130 -16.67 13.14 -19.46
C PRO A 130 -17.80 14.01 -18.90
N ALA A 131 -17.49 14.74 -17.85
CA ALA A 131 -18.40 15.76 -17.35
C ALA A 131 -18.61 16.75 -18.50
N LYS A 132 -19.83 16.82 -19.05
CA LYS A 132 -20.19 17.89 -20.01
C LYS A 132 -19.80 19.20 -19.37
N ALA A 133 -19.23 20.12 -20.17
CA ALA A 133 -18.89 21.46 -19.70
C ALA A 133 -20.06 22.01 -18.88
N ARG A 134 -19.91 22.06 -17.58
CA ARG A 134 -20.98 22.47 -16.64
C ARG A 134 -20.78 23.92 -16.30
N THR A 135 -21.85 24.68 -16.37
CA THR A 135 -21.89 25.95 -15.65
C THR A 135 -22.18 25.63 -14.19
N ALA A 136 -21.29 26.00 -13.27
CA ALA A 136 -21.48 25.80 -11.85
C ALA A 136 -22.80 26.42 -11.38
N ARG A 137 -23.63 25.64 -10.68
CA ARG A 137 -24.88 26.14 -10.08
C ARG A 137 -24.60 26.93 -8.81
N LEU A 138 -23.68 26.39 -8.03
CA LEU A 138 -23.14 27.01 -6.80
C LEU A 138 -21.64 27.18 -6.98
N VAL A 139 -21.13 28.28 -6.49
CA VAL A 139 -19.68 28.51 -6.38
C VAL A 139 -19.38 28.73 -4.91
N ASP A 140 -18.52 27.90 -4.37
CA ASP A 140 -18.01 28.03 -3.00
C ASP A 140 -16.60 28.60 -3.01
N MET A 141 -16.20 29.19 -1.88
CA MET A 141 -14.88 29.74 -1.71
C MET A 141 -14.32 29.40 -0.32
N ARG A 142 -13.12 28.88 -0.33
CA ARG A 142 -12.32 28.70 0.90
C ARG A 142 -11.18 29.70 0.90
N CYS A 143 -10.95 30.35 2.05
CA CYS A 143 -9.87 31.31 2.24
C CYS A 143 -8.78 30.72 3.13
N PHE A 144 -7.55 30.98 2.75
CA PHE A 144 -6.35 30.51 3.43
C PHE A 144 -5.41 31.70 3.68
N PRO A 145 -5.61 32.44 4.78
CA PRO A 145 -4.68 33.49 5.19
C PRO A 145 -3.29 32.90 5.49
N GLU A 146 -2.24 33.64 5.16
CA GLU A 146 -0.88 33.19 5.43
C GLU A 146 -0.65 32.97 6.94
N GLY A 147 -0.26 31.75 7.31
CA GLY A 147 -0.15 31.34 8.70
C GLY A 147 -1.48 31.10 9.42
N GLY A 148 -2.59 31.01 8.67
CA GLY A 148 -3.89 30.55 9.17
C GLY A 148 -4.82 31.63 9.70
N THR A 149 -4.36 32.85 10.00
CA THR A 149 -5.16 33.92 10.60
C THR A 149 -5.04 35.24 9.86
N LEU A 150 -6.14 35.85 9.49
CA LEU A 150 -6.18 37.19 8.89
C LEU A 150 -6.38 38.23 9.99
N LEU A 151 -5.28 38.86 10.42
CA LEU A 151 -5.26 39.83 11.51
C LEU A 151 -5.53 41.25 11.04
N GLU A 152 -6.35 41.97 11.76
CA GLU A 152 -6.60 43.39 11.56
C GLU A 152 -5.33 44.22 11.82
N GLY A 153 -5.10 45.24 11.02
CA GLY A 153 -3.97 46.17 11.17
C GLY A 153 -2.66 45.70 10.52
N TYR A 154 -2.59 44.49 9.99
CA TYR A 154 -1.37 43.96 9.37
C TYR A 154 -1.55 43.68 7.87
N LEU A 155 -0.52 43.99 7.10
CA LEU A 155 -0.47 43.65 5.67
C LEU A 155 -0.13 42.17 5.53
N GLN A 156 -1.05 41.36 4.99
CA GLN A 156 -0.92 39.92 4.88
C GLN A 156 -1.27 39.41 3.49
N ASN A 157 -0.71 38.26 3.14
CA ASN A 157 -1.12 37.51 1.99
C ASN A 157 -2.28 36.57 2.37
N MET A 158 -3.15 36.35 1.42
CA MET A 158 -4.26 35.40 1.51
C MET A 158 -4.40 34.71 0.15
N VAL A 159 -4.50 33.39 0.18
CA VAL A 159 -4.91 32.60 -0.96
C VAL A 159 -6.35 32.18 -0.75
N PHE A 160 -7.11 32.08 -1.83
CA PHE A 160 -8.46 31.52 -1.83
C PHE A 160 -8.60 30.52 -2.97
N HIS A 161 -9.48 29.56 -2.78
CA HIS A 161 -9.83 28.56 -3.78
C HIS A 161 -11.31 28.63 -4.08
N LEU A 162 -11.64 28.76 -5.35
CA LEU A 162 -13.01 28.73 -5.87
C LEU A 162 -13.31 27.35 -6.44
N SER A 163 -14.41 26.77 -6.02
CA SER A 163 -14.90 25.49 -6.54
C SER A 163 -16.41 25.51 -6.75
N ASP A 164 -16.88 24.65 -7.64
CA ASP A 164 -18.32 24.39 -7.79
C ASP A 164 -18.84 23.45 -6.67
N GLU A 165 -20.14 23.12 -6.77
CA GLU A 165 -20.81 22.19 -5.86
C GLU A 165 -20.18 20.79 -5.82
N ASP A 166 -19.42 20.45 -6.83
CA ASP A 166 -18.80 19.17 -7.04
C ASP A 166 -17.27 19.19 -6.73
N GLY A 167 -16.74 20.34 -6.30
CA GLY A 167 -15.32 20.53 -5.95
C GLY A 167 -14.40 20.80 -7.15
N PHE A 168 -14.96 20.99 -8.36
CA PHE A 168 -14.17 21.40 -9.52
C PHE A 168 -13.77 22.87 -9.42
N PRO A 169 -12.55 23.22 -9.89
CA PRO A 169 -12.12 24.60 -9.88
C PRO A 169 -13.02 25.49 -10.72
N VAL A 170 -13.31 26.67 -10.22
CA VAL A 170 -14.08 27.70 -10.93
C VAL A 170 -13.19 28.90 -11.20
N VAL A 171 -13.12 29.30 -12.46
CA VAL A 171 -12.42 30.52 -12.90
C VAL A 171 -13.45 31.60 -13.22
N PRO A 172 -13.59 32.63 -12.37
CA PRO A 172 -14.56 33.73 -12.63
C PRO A 172 -14.05 34.66 -13.70
N GLN A 173 -14.96 35.36 -14.39
CA GLN A 173 -14.61 36.41 -15.34
C GLN A 173 -13.88 37.58 -14.65
N ARG A 174 -14.22 37.81 -13.38
CA ARG A 174 -13.61 38.87 -12.58
C ARG A 174 -13.66 38.54 -11.10
N MET A 175 -12.58 38.88 -10.39
CA MET A 175 -12.50 38.73 -8.96
C MET A 175 -12.01 40.06 -8.33
N ARG A 176 -12.68 40.53 -7.26
CA ARG A 176 -12.35 41.79 -6.60
C ARG A 176 -12.57 41.72 -5.09
N LEU A 177 -11.85 42.56 -4.36
CA LEU A 177 -12.01 42.75 -2.92
C LEU A 177 -12.75 44.06 -2.65
N LEU A 178 -13.82 43.99 -1.88
CA LEU A 178 -14.66 45.12 -1.48
C LEU A 178 -14.73 45.23 0.04
N ASP A 179 -14.94 46.44 0.54
CA ASP A 179 -15.34 46.66 1.91
C ASP A 179 -16.89 46.64 2.08
N ALA A 180 -17.36 46.91 3.32
CA ALA A 180 -18.78 46.96 3.61
C ALA A 180 -19.53 48.08 2.87
N ALA A 181 -18.87 49.19 2.57
CA ALA A 181 -19.45 50.35 1.86
C ALA A 181 -19.52 50.12 0.32
N ASN A 182 -19.05 48.96 -0.19
CA ASN A 182 -18.82 48.61 -1.58
C ASN A 182 -17.66 49.36 -2.23
N ASP A 183 -16.81 49.99 -1.45
CA ASP A 183 -15.58 50.55 -1.98
C ASP A 183 -14.61 49.44 -2.40
N THR A 184 -14.05 49.63 -3.62
CA THR A 184 -13.16 48.62 -4.18
C THR A 184 -11.74 48.76 -3.61
N ILE A 185 -11.33 47.82 -2.80
CA ILE A 185 -9.97 47.74 -2.26
C ILE A 185 -9.00 47.18 -3.32
N LEU A 186 -9.36 46.06 -3.97
CA LEU A 186 -8.62 45.47 -5.10
C LEU A 186 -9.57 45.29 -6.28
N ARG A 187 -9.22 45.87 -7.42
CA ARG A 187 -10.09 45.89 -8.61
C ARG A 187 -10.11 44.60 -9.40
N GLN A 188 -9.00 43.89 -9.40
CA GLN A 188 -8.83 42.65 -10.11
C GLN A 188 -7.84 41.76 -9.41
N ILE A 189 -8.24 40.55 -9.15
CA ILE A 189 -7.41 39.50 -8.58
C ILE A 189 -7.39 38.37 -9.61
N ALA A 190 -6.20 37.93 -10.01
CA ALA A 190 -6.04 36.80 -10.93
C ALA A 190 -6.42 35.50 -10.21
N VAL A 191 -7.11 34.61 -10.96
CA VAL A 191 -7.44 33.26 -10.53
C VAL A 191 -6.91 32.29 -11.56
N SER A 192 -6.16 31.29 -11.12
CA SER A 192 -5.58 30.27 -11.99
C SER A 192 -6.65 29.28 -12.48
N GLU A 193 -6.29 28.45 -13.46
CA GLU A 193 -7.16 27.37 -13.98
C GLU A 193 -7.51 26.35 -12.88
N ASN A 194 -6.72 26.24 -11.81
CA ASN A 194 -7.00 25.43 -10.64
C ASN A 194 -7.90 26.13 -9.60
N GLY A 195 -8.50 27.28 -9.95
CA GLY A 195 -9.38 28.02 -9.06
C GLY A 195 -8.68 28.75 -7.92
N LEU A 196 -7.33 28.80 -7.91
CA LEU A 196 -6.54 29.48 -6.89
C LEU A 196 -6.33 30.96 -7.26
N GLY A 197 -6.62 31.85 -6.31
CA GLY A 197 -6.31 33.26 -6.42
C GLY A 197 -5.55 33.73 -5.18
N ARG A 198 -4.67 34.73 -5.36
CA ARG A 198 -3.90 35.34 -4.29
C ARG A 198 -4.11 36.83 -4.23
N CYS A 199 -4.27 37.36 -3.02
CA CYS A 199 -4.28 38.79 -2.79
C CYS A 199 -3.49 39.16 -1.53
N THR A 200 -3.03 40.41 -1.51
CA THR A 200 -2.35 40.99 -0.36
C THR A 200 -3.07 42.25 0.03
N PHE A 201 -3.54 42.35 1.26
CA PHE A 201 -4.19 43.57 1.77
C PHE A 201 -4.07 43.67 3.29
N GLN A 202 -4.39 44.85 3.80
CA GLN A 202 -4.36 45.13 5.25
C GLN A 202 -5.80 45.39 5.71
N PRO A 203 -6.41 44.48 6.46
CA PRO A 203 -7.71 44.73 7.07
C PRO A 203 -7.62 45.84 8.10
N GLU A 204 -8.49 46.83 8.04
CA GLU A 204 -8.59 47.85 9.06
C GLU A 204 -9.46 47.37 10.24
N ALA A 205 -9.13 47.79 11.45
CA ALA A 205 -9.83 47.35 12.65
C ALA A 205 -11.33 47.67 12.58
N GLY A 206 -12.17 46.69 12.86
CA GLY A 206 -13.61 46.79 12.88
C GLY A 206 -14.29 46.95 11.53
N LYS A 207 -13.58 46.84 10.39
CA LYS A 207 -14.17 46.83 9.07
C LYS A 207 -14.46 45.42 8.60
N SER A 208 -15.55 45.28 7.84
CA SER A 208 -15.89 43.99 7.18
C SER A 208 -15.52 44.05 5.72
N TYR A 209 -15.07 42.94 5.19
CA TYR A 209 -14.62 42.76 3.81
C TYR A 209 -15.26 41.56 3.18
N ARG A 210 -15.35 41.57 1.84
CA ARG A 210 -15.77 40.42 1.05
C ARG A 210 -15.02 40.33 -0.26
N LEU A 211 -14.76 39.12 -0.68
CA LEU A 211 -14.39 38.83 -2.07
C LEU A 211 -15.66 38.71 -2.90
N GLN A 212 -15.64 39.27 -4.10
CA GLN A 212 -16.74 39.22 -5.04
C GLN A 212 -16.26 38.63 -6.36
N ALA A 213 -16.87 37.52 -6.76
CA ALA A 213 -16.66 36.88 -8.07
C ALA A 213 -17.78 37.26 -9.03
N GLU A 214 -17.42 37.54 -10.29
CA GLU A 214 -18.35 37.61 -11.40
C GLU A 214 -18.25 36.32 -12.19
N TYR A 215 -19.32 35.51 -12.15
CA TYR A 215 -19.37 34.21 -12.77
C TYR A 215 -20.74 34.01 -13.44
N ASP A 216 -20.75 33.68 -14.73
CA ASP A 216 -21.95 33.48 -15.53
C ASP A 216 -22.95 34.64 -15.40
N GLY A 217 -22.43 35.88 -15.50
CA GLY A 217 -23.22 37.11 -15.38
C GLY A 217 -23.80 37.42 -14.00
N ARG A 218 -23.41 36.64 -12.97
CA ARG A 218 -23.85 36.83 -11.58
C ARG A 218 -22.69 37.32 -10.72
N PHE A 219 -23.02 38.14 -9.71
CA PHE A 219 -22.07 38.53 -8.68
C PHE A 219 -22.29 37.69 -7.44
N ILE A 220 -21.25 36.95 -7.05
CA ILE A 220 -21.25 36.07 -5.87
C ILE A 220 -20.35 36.72 -4.84
N ASN A 221 -20.85 36.87 -3.61
CA ASN A 221 -20.12 37.53 -2.52
C ASN A 221 -19.71 36.51 -1.46
N PHE A 222 -18.45 36.56 -1.07
CA PHE A 222 -17.87 35.71 -0.04
C PHE A 222 -17.32 36.58 1.09
N PRO A 223 -17.98 36.62 2.27
CA PRO A 223 -17.52 37.41 3.41
C PRO A 223 -16.17 36.89 3.91
N LEU A 224 -15.25 37.80 4.21
CA LEU A 224 -13.96 37.47 4.81
C LEU A 224 -14.07 37.58 6.33
N LYS A 225 -13.50 36.60 7.00
CA LYS A 225 -13.35 36.61 8.44
C LYS A 225 -12.00 37.24 8.81
N THR A 226 -12.05 38.35 9.56
CA THR A 226 -10.86 38.98 10.14
C THR A 226 -10.89 38.78 11.66
N GLU A 227 -9.72 38.81 12.28
CA GLU A 227 -9.57 38.65 13.71
C GLU A 227 -8.84 39.88 14.31
N ALA A 228 -9.41 40.47 15.34
CA ALA A 228 -8.80 41.61 16.00
C ALA A 228 -7.58 41.24 16.86
N SER A 229 -7.47 39.96 17.26
CA SER A 229 -6.38 39.47 18.09
C SER A 229 -5.95 38.08 17.65
N GLY A 230 -4.65 37.77 17.84
CA GLY A 230 -4.08 36.49 17.50
C GLY A 230 -2.64 36.63 17.01
N THR A 231 -2.16 35.58 16.34
CA THR A 231 -0.84 35.53 15.70
C THR A 231 -0.97 35.22 14.23
N ALA A 232 -0.05 35.71 13.42
CA ALA A 232 0.09 35.29 12.02
C ALA A 232 1.59 35.17 11.66
N LEU A 233 1.89 34.23 10.79
CA LEU A 233 3.24 33.94 10.34
C LEU A 233 3.32 34.17 8.82
N GLN A 234 4.15 35.13 8.40
CA GLN A 234 4.51 35.32 7.02
C GLN A 234 5.88 34.74 6.72
N ALA A 235 6.02 34.05 5.59
CA ALA A 235 7.30 33.56 5.16
C ALA A 235 7.45 33.61 3.64
N ALA A 236 8.64 33.96 3.19
CA ALA A 236 8.99 33.97 1.77
C ALA A 236 10.40 33.48 1.56
N VAL A 237 10.60 32.74 0.48
CA VAL A 237 11.92 32.36 -0.01
C VAL A 237 12.24 33.21 -1.24
N SER A 238 13.38 33.86 -1.21
CA SER A 238 13.92 34.60 -2.35
C SER A 238 15.37 34.16 -2.60
N ARG A 239 15.59 33.52 -3.74
CA ARG A 239 16.86 32.80 -4.01
C ARG A 239 17.03 31.72 -2.93
N ASP A 240 18.06 31.78 -2.13
CA ASP A 240 18.37 30.85 -1.06
C ASP A 240 18.19 31.46 0.34
N ARG A 241 17.37 32.51 0.46
CA ARG A 241 17.09 33.18 1.74
C ARG A 241 15.61 33.03 2.12
N LEU A 242 15.38 32.37 3.23
CA LEU A 242 14.09 32.31 3.89
C LEU A 242 13.97 33.52 4.83
N SER A 243 12.95 34.32 4.63
CA SER A 243 12.60 35.44 5.51
C SER A 243 11.26 35.17 6.17
N CYS A 244 11.20 35.31 7.49
CA CYS A 244 10.00 35.11 8.29
C CYS A 244 9.64 36.39 9.04
N ARG A 245 8.33 36.69 9.13
CA ARG A 245 7.77 37.76 9.97
C ARG A 245 6.63 37.21 10.80
N ILE A 246 6.62 37.55 12.05
CA ILE A 246 5.60 37.15 13.02
C ILE A 246 4.81 38.38 13.41
N PHE A 247 3.51 38.34 13.19
CA PHE A 247 2.57 39.34 13.67
C PHE A 247 1.86 38.80 14.91
N SER A 248 1.63 39.64 15.89
CA SER A 248 0.92 39.28 17.09
C SER A 248 0.26 40.51 17.70
N SER A 249 -0.95 40.37 18.11
CA SER A 249 -1.70 41.41 18.84
C SER A 249 -1.31 41.51 20.32
N ASP A 250 -0.61 40.54 20.84
CA ASP A 250 -0.13 40.49 22.22
C ASP A 250 1.38 40.25 22.28
N GLU A 251 1.98 40.52 23.47
CA GLU A 251 3.41 40.41 23.70
C GLU A 251 3.85 39.02 24.19
N LYS A 252 3.03 37.97 23.98
CA LYS A 252 3.37 36.64 24.43
C LYS A 252 4.67 36.15 23.77
N GLU A 253 5.40 35.36 24.53
CA GLU A 253 6.59 34.67 24.05
C GLU A 253 6.18 33.64 23.01
N VAL A 254 6.88 33.63 21.88
CA VAL A 254 6.67 32.69 20.77
C VAL A 254 7.99 32.08 20.37
N ARG A 255 7.91 30.86 19.87
CA ARG A 255 9.06 30.11 19.37
C ARG A 255 8.81 29.71 17.92
N LEU A 256 9.85 29.73 17.11
CA LEU A 256 9.78 29.42 15.68
C LEU A 256 10.59 28.16 15.40
N PHE A 257 9.96 27.18 14.75
CA PHE A 257 10.61 25.92 14.33
C PHE A 257 10.51 25.77 12.83
N LEU A 258 11.52 25.12 12.27
CA LEU A 258 11.60 24.74 10.86
C LEU A 258 11.70 23.22 10.77
N TYR A 259 10.87 22.60 9.97
CA TYR A 259 11.00 21.21 9.57
C TYR A 259 11.39 21.10 8.10
N GLN A 260 12.32 20.20 7.85
CA GLN A 260 12.66 19.71 6.53
C GLN A 260 13.06 18.23 6.68
N ALA A 261 12.70 17.37 5.75
CA ALA A 261 12.79 15.93 5.91
C ALA A 261 14.22 15.42 6.22
N GLU A 262 15.25 15.93 5.54
CA GLU A 262 16.65 15.52 5.76
C GLU A 262 17.28 16.14 7.02
N THR A 263 16.84 17.32 7.43
CA THR A 263 17.42 18.05 8.58
C THR A 263 16.59 17.89 9.86
N GLY A 264 15.38 17.34 9.75
CA GLY A 264 14.45 17.19 10.86
C GLY A 264 13.87 18.51 11.36
N LEU A 265 13.39 18.50 12.60
CA LEU A 265 12.75 19.64 13.25
C LEU A 265 13.81 20.45 14.05
N THR A 266 14.04 21.72 13.66
CA THR A 266 15.03 22.60 14.25
C THR A 266 14.41 23.92 14.71
N GLU A 267 14.88 24.47 15.82
CA GLU A 267 14.42 25.77 16.30
C GLU A 267 15.20 26.90 15.58
N ILE A 268 14.48 27.90 15.08
CA ILE A 268 15.06 29.12 14.54
C ILE A 268 15.09 30.15 15.68
N PRO A 269 16.27 30.59 16.13
CA PRO A 269 16.37 31.58 17.19
C PRO A 269 15.80 32.92 16.74
N LEU A 270 14.90 33.46 17.54
CA LEU A 270 14.36 34.81 17.38
C LEU A 270 15.25 35.77 18.21
N PRO A 271 15.90 36.78 17.62
CA PRO A 271 16.67 37.77 18.36
C PRO A 271 15.77 38.49 19.36
N ASP A 272 16.33 38.86 20.52
CA ASP A 272 15.61 39.49 21.63
C ASP A 272 14.70 40.64 21.16
N GLY A 273 13.42 40.55 21.43
CA GLY A 273 12.40 41.53 21.07
C GLY A 273 12.08 41.65 19.58
N LYS A 274 12.68 40.81 18.72
CA LYS A 274 12.37 40.78 17.27
C LYS A 274 11.41 39.67 16.93
N ARG A 275 10.45 40.00 16.10
CA ARG A 275 9.46 39.05 15.54
C ARG A 275 9.73 38.79 14.06
N ALA A 276 11.01 38.62 13.74
CA ALA A 276 11.44 38.30 12.37
C ALA A 276 12.75 37.51 12.41
N ALA A 277 12.90 36.60 11.48
CA ALA A 277 14.13 35.84 11.27
C ALA A 277 14.47 35.78 9.78
N VAL A 278 15.76 35.64 9.48
CA VAL A 278 16.26 35.38 8.13
C VAL A 278 17.23 34.21 8.24
N LEU A 279 17.02 33.19 7.43
CA LEU A 279 17.84 32.00 7.36
C LEU A 279 18.42 31.88 5.93
N ASP A 280 19.69 31.58 5.83
CA ASP A 280 20.35 31.25 4.57
C ASP A 280 20.13 29.74 4.32
N LEU A 281 19.55 29.39 3.18
CA LEU A 281 19.23 28.01 2.78
C LEU A 281 20.16 27.50 1.69
N SER A 282 21.27 28.20 1.37
CA SER A 282 22.20 27.81 0.29
C SER A 282 22.76 26.38 0.47
N ASP A 283 23.04 26.00 1.72
CA ASP A 283 23.55 24.67 2.09
C ASP A 283 22.48 23.69 2.52
N TYR A 284 21.22 24.09 2.48
CA TYR A 284 20.10 23.25 2.89
C TYR A 284 19.57 22.40 1.73
N PRO A 285 19.03 21.19 2.02
CA PRO A 285 18.40 20.35 1.02
C PRO A 285 17.26 21.07 0.30
N ARG A 286 17.00 20.69 -0.96
CA ARG A 286 15.84 21.18 -1.71
C ARG A 286 14.60 20.37 -1.33
N GLY A 287 13.43 20.96 -1.43
CA GLY A 287 12.18 20.30 -1.11
C GLY A 287 11.18 21.17 -0.36
N VAL A 288 10.29 20.52 0.39
CA VAL A 288 9.27 21.19 1.21
C VAL A 288 9.86 21.55 2.56
N TYR A 289 9.58 22.78 2.98
CA TYR A 289 9.92 23.31 4.29
C TYR A 289 8.64 23.71 5.00
N THR A 290 8.49 23.38 6.26
CA THR A 290 7.36 23.83 7.06
C THR A 290 7.83 24.56 8.31
N LEU A 291 7.35 25.77 8.46
CA LEU A 291 7.57 26.62 9.64
C LEU A 291 6.39 26.41 10.61
N PHE A 292 6.73 26.31 11.88
CA PHE A 292 5.77 26.24 12.98
C PHE A 292 6.02 27.36 13.97
N LEU A 293 5.01 28.16 14.25
CA LEU A 293 5.02 29.12 15.33
C LEU A 293 4.27 28.53 16.53
N THR A 294 4.92 28.47 17.68
CA THR A 294 4.32 27.97 18.92
C THR A 294 4.39 29.02 20.02
N ASP A 295 3.59 28.85 21.05
CA ASP A 295 3.79 29.54 22.33
C ASP A 295 4.91 28.87 23.15
N ALA A 296 5.18 29.40 24.35
CA ALA A 296 6.19 28.87 25.27
C ALA A 296 5.93 27.43 25.72
N ASP A 297 4.67 26.98 25.70
CA ASP A 297 4.24 25.63 26.07
C ASP A 297 4.18 24.66 24.85
N PHE A 298 4.74 25.05 23.72
CA PHE A 298 4.74 24.32 22.45
C PHE A 298 3.35 24.09 21.85
N ARG A 299 2.36 24.90 22.21
CA ARG A 299 1.07 24.86 21.53
C ARG A 299 1.23 25.51 20.16
N LEU A 300 0.84 24.80 19.08
CA LEU A 300 0.87 25.30 17.72
C LEU A 300 -0.07 26.49 17.56
N LEU A 301 0.47 27.62 17.10
CA LEU A 301 -0.25 28.86 16.81
C LEU A 301 -0.47 29.05 15.32
N ASN A 302 0.58 28.88 14.53
CA ASN A 302 0.55 29.03 13.07
C ASN A 302 1.50 28.04 12.41
N GLU A 303 1.21 27.68 11.18
CA GLU A 303 2.10 26.92 10.32
C GLU A 303 2.15 27.53 8.91
N ARG A 304 3.27 27.33 8.22
CA ARG A 304 3.46 27.80 6.85
C ARG A 304 4.45 26.90 6.10
N SER A 305 3.97 26.23 5.07
CA SER A 305 4.78 25.38 4.20
C SER A 305 5.27 26.16 2.97
N LEU A 306 6.51 25.91 2.56
CA LEU A 306 7.21 26.54 1.47
C LEU A 306 7.90 25.49 0.62
N TRP A 307 8.07 25.75 -0.64
CA TRP A 307 8.81 24.89 -1.53
C TRP A 307 10.07 25.57 -2.03
N LEU A 308 11.20 24.92 -1.82
CA LEU A 308 12.49 25.29 -2.38
C LEU A 308 12.77 24.38 -3.57
N PRO A 309 12.56 24.86 -4.81
CA PRO A 309 12.70 24.01 -5.98
C PRO A 309 14.15 23.55 -6.18
N PRO A 310 14.38 22.44 -6.86
CA PRO A 310 15.71 22.02 -7.30
C PRO A 310 16.40 23.14 -8.10
N THR A 311 17.68 23.39 -7.84
CA THR A 311 18.44 24.47 -8.52
C THR A 311 18.95 24.08 -9.88
N GLU A 312 19.29 22.82 -10.04
CA GLU A 312 19.79 22.26 -11.30
C GLU A 312 18.98 21.01 -11.60
N GLN A 313 18.49 20.95 -12.80
CA GLN A 313 17.88 19.74 -13.32
C GLN A 313 19.01 18.95 -13.94
N PRO A 314 19.18 17.68 -13.60
CA PRO A 314 20.06 16.81 -14.37
C PRO A 314 19.63 16.82 -15.85
N ASP A 315 20.44 16.26 -16.73
CA ASP A 315 20.24 16.25 -18.19
C ASP A 315 18.96 15.52 -18.61
N PHE A 316 17.81 16.04 -18.15
CA PHE A 316 16.50 15.57 -18.55
C PHE A 316 15.93 16.47 -19.64
N SER A 317 15.43 15.86 -20.68
CA SER A 317 14.56 16.56 -21.62
C SER A 317 13.44 15.67 -22.07
N PHE A 318 12.27 16.25 -22.23
CA PHE A 318 11.07 15.58 -22.72
C PHE A 318 10.46 16.36 -23.86
N GLN A 319 10.13 15.69 -24.94
CA GLN A 319 9.47 16.27 -26.11
C GLN A 319 8.43 15.29 -26.65
N LEU A 320 7.21 15.79 -26.87
CA LEU A 320 6.19 15.13 -27.66
C LEU A 320 6.08 15.89 -29.01
N PRO A 321 6.76 15.40 -30.06
CA PRO A 321 6.84 16.14 -31.33
C PRO A 321 5.51 16.34 -32.04
N GLN A 322 4.57 15.42 -31.79
CA GLN A 322 3.23 15.44 -32.34
C GLN A 322 2.21 15.55 -31.20
N THR A 323 1.23 16.44 -31.35
CA THR A 323 0.17 16.66 -30.36
C THR A 323 -1.20 16.18 -30.82
N VAL A 324 -1.30 15.63 -32.02
CA VAL A 324 -2.53 15.04 -32.58
C VAL A 324 -2.21 13.68 -33.14
N PHE A 325 -2.91 12.65 -32.69
CA PHE A 325 -2.70 11.25 -33.07
C PHE A 325 -3.99 10.64 -33.64
N SER A 326 -3.85 9.62 -34.47
CA SER A 326 -4.97 8.74 -34.81
C SER A 326 -5.20 7.72 -33.68
N PRO A 327 -6.43 7.18 -33.54
CA PRO A 327 -6.71 6.11 -32.59
C PRO A 327 -5.73 4.95 -32.67
N SER A 328 -5.19 4.50 -31.54
CA SER A 328 -4.22 3.40 -31.44
C SER A 328 -2.91 3.60 -32.22
N ALA A 329 -2.60 4.81 -32.66
CA ALA A 329 -1.33 5.10 -33.31
C ALA A 329 -0.17 5.02 -32.32
N PRO A 330 1.04 4.68 -32.77
CA PRO A 330 2.24 4.74 -31.93
C PRO A 330 2.43 6.14 -31.35
N LEU A 331 2.71 6.21 -30.06
CA LEU A 331 2.94 7.46 -29.32
C LEU A 331 4.45 7.68 -29.24
N ASP A 332 4.99 8.42 -30.21
CA ASP A 332 6.40 8.75 -30.28
C ASP A 332 6.72 9.97 -29.44
N TYR A 333 7.41 9.76 -28.33
CA TYR A 333 7.99 10.83 -27.54
C TYR A 333 9.51 10.66 -27.41
N ARG A 334 10.19 11.76 -27.21
CA ARG A 334 11.62 11.78 -26.98
C ARG A 334 11.88 12.13 -25.53
N LEU A 335 12.50 11.19 -24.82
CA LEU A 335 12.95 11.39 -23.46
C LEU A 335 14.47 11.22 -23.44
N GLN A 336 15.16 12.26 -23.00
CA GLN A 336 16.56 12.18 -22.62
C GLN A 336 16.61 12.10 -21.09
N ALA A 337 17.30 11.10 -20.58
CA ALA A 337 17.53 10.89 -19.16
C ALA A 337 18.87 10.17 -19.01
N PRO A 338 19.54 10.24 -17.86
CA PRO A 338 20.73 9.45 -17.56
C PRO A 338 20.51 7.94 -17.78
N ASP A 339 21.58 7.24 -18.12
CA ASP A 339 21.53 5.77 -18.32
C ASP A 339 21.00 5.06 -17.07
N SER A 340 20.26 3.96 -17.28
CA SER A 340 19.65 3.19 -16.22
C SER A 340 18.54 3.92 -15.42
N SER A 341 17.97 4.99 -15.96
CA SER A 341 16.79 5.63 -15.41
C SER A 341 15.56 4.74 -15.54
N ARG A 342 14.66 4.81 -14.56
CA ARG A 342 13.34 4.19 -14.59
C ARG A 342 12.30 5.21 -15.02
N VAL A 343 11.45 4.83 -15.93
CA VAL A 343 10.44 5.71 -16.52
C VAL A 343 9.05 5.15 -16.22
N PHE A 344 8.21 5.97 -15.64
CA PHE A 344 6.79 5.69 -15.44
C PHE A 344 6.00 6.56 -16.41
N THR A 345 5.24 5.95 -17.29
CA THR A 345 4.42 6.65 -18.27
C THR A 345 2.95 6.35 -18.01
N ARG A 346 2.14 7.41 -17.96
CA ARG A 346 0.69 7.31 -17.80
C ARG A 346 0.01 8.15 -18.86
N ILE A 347 -1.06 7.62 -19.46
CA ILE A 347 -1.92 8.35 -20.37
C ILE A 347 -3.27 8.53 -19.68
N VAL A 348 -3.63 9.77 -19.41
CA VAL A 348 -4.83 10.13 -18.66
C VAL A 348 -5.75 10.94 -19.54
N ALA A 349 -7.03 10.57 -19.64
CA ALA A 349 -8.02 11.39 -20.31
C ALA A 349 -8.16 12.75 -19.59
N GLU A 350 -8.44 13.82 -20.32
CA GLU A 350 -8.58 15.15 -19.71
C GLU A 350 -9.65 15.16 -18.62
N ASP A 351 -10.69 14.36 -18.79
CA ASP A 351 -11.77 14.21 -17.81
C ASP A 351 -11.36 13.42 -16.57
N ASP A 352 -10.40 12.50 -16.71
CA ASP A 352 -9.85 11.69 -15.61
C ASP A 352 -8.62 12.35 -14.95
N LEU A 353 -8.17 13.49 -15.47
CA LEU A 353 -7.01 14.23 -14.94
C LEU A 353 -7.17 14.59 -13.46
N ILE A 354 -8.41 14.72 -13.01
CA ILE A 354 -8.79 14.93 -11.62
C ILE A 354 -8.21 13.85 -10.71
N ALA A 355 -8.32 12.60 -11.11
CA ALA A 355 -7.77 11.48 -10.35
C ALA A 355 -6.24 11.53 -10.32
N ALA A 356 -5.63 11.86 -11.47
CA ALA A 356 -4.19 11.98 -11.56
C ALA A 356 -3.60 13.15 -10.73
N GLN A 357 -4.38 14.19 -10.46
CA GLN A 357 -3.99 15.34 -9.63
C GLN A 357 -4.29 15.16 -8.14
N ALA A 358 -4.92 14.07 -7.74
CA ALA A 358 -5.28 13.86 -6.34
C ALA A 358 -4.07 13.55 -5.45
N TYR A 359 -2.95 13.18 -6.02
CA TYR A 359 -1.71 12.90 -5.27
C TYR A 359 -0.52 13.68 -5.80
N PRO A 360 0.42 14.05 -4.91
CA PRO A 360 1.60 14.79 -5.31
C PRO A 360 2.44 13.99 -6.32
N SER A 361 3.13 14.72 -7.20
CA SER A 361 4.08 14.10 -8.11
C SER A 361 5.27 13.50 -7.34
N LEU A 362 6.01 12.63 -8.02
CA LEU A 362 7.19 11.99 -7.46
C LEU A 362 8.23 12.98 -6.91
N SER A 363 8.30 14.18 -7.50
CA SER A 363 9.22 15.26 -7.10
C SER A 363 8.77 16.06 -5.87
N PHE A 364 7.57 15.79 -5.35
CA PHE A 364 7.02 16.47 -4.18
C PHE A 364 6.81 15.45 -3.05
N GLY A 365 6.97 15.85 -1.80
CA GLY A 365 6.82 14.97 -0.65
C GLY A 365 5.36 14.77 -0.22
N ASN A 366 5.18 13.93 0.79
CA ASN A 366 3.91 13.69 1.47
C ASN A 366 3.84 14.35 2.85
N GLU A 367 4.74 15.31 3.11
CA GLU A 367 4.83 16.01 4.39
C GLU A 367 3.63 16.91 4.65
N VAL A 368 2.97 17.33 3.58
CA VAL A 368 1.84 18.23 3.63
C VAL A 368 0.66 17.68 2.86
N VAL A 369 -0.52 17.98 3.33
CA VAL A 369 -1.81 17.61 2.72
C VAL A 369 -2.69 18.84 2.55
N SER A 370 -3.50 18.86 1.51
CA SER A 370 -4.37 20.00 1.20
C SER A 370 -5.76 19.53 0.77
N PRO A 371 -6.81 20.28 1.10
CA PRO A 371 -8.14 20.06 0.54
C PRO A 371 -8.27 20.54 -0.93
N VAL A 372 -7.22 21.08 -1.51
CA VAL A 372 -7.18 21.58 -2.88
C VAL A 372 -6.30 20.66 -3.72
N ARG A 373 -6.71 20.40 -4.95
CA ARG A 373 -5.96 19.54 -5.87
C ARG A 373 -4.52 19.99 -6.02
N PHE A 374 -3.64 19.02 -6.12
CA PHE A 374 -2.24 19.28 -6.38
C PHE A 374 -2.06 19.73 -7.84
N PRO A 375 -1.34 20.85 -8.10
CA PRO A 375 -1.03 21.26 -9.47
C PRO A 375 -0.11 20.25 -10.15
N LEU A 376 -0.28 20.02 -11.44
CA LEU A 376 0.63 19.16 -12.20
C LEU A 376 2.04 19.79 -12.19
N ILE A 377 3.02 18.99 -11.77
CA ILE A 377 4.42 19.41 -11.83
C ILE A 377 5.02 19.02 -13.18
N ASP A 378 5.60 19.99 -13.84
CA ASP A 378 6.40 19.81 -15.05
C ASP A 378 7.77 20.47 -14.82
N ASN A 379 8.83 19.68 -14.89
CA ASN A 379 10.19 20.19 -14.71
C ASN A 379 10.63 21.26 -15.76
N ARG A 380 9.84 21.41 -16.83
CA ARG A 380 9.99 22.53 -17.78
C ARG A 380 9.31 23.81 -17.30
N GLY A 381 8.49 23.70 -16.23
CA GLY A 381 7.72 24.82 -15.71
C GLY A 381 8.61 25.95 -15.17
N GLY A 382 8.22 27.18 -15.51
CA GLY A 382 8.90 28.38 -15.09
C GLY A 382 8.35 28.98 -13.80
N ALA A 383 8.49 30.30 -13.68
CA ALA A 383 8.04 31.06 -12.51
C ALA A 383 6.53 30.91 -12.21
N GLU A 384 5.70 30.74 -13.24
CA GLU A 384 4.24 30.57 -13.10
C GLU A 384 3.89 29.28 -12.35
N GLN A 385 4.52 28.16 -12.70
CA GLN A 385 4.30 26.90 -12.01
C GLN A 385 4.80 26.96 -10.56
N GLN A 386 5.94 27.59 -10.34
CA GLN A 386 6.47 27.79 -8.99
C GLN A 386 5.50 28.62 -8.15
N GLU A 387 4.91 29.65 -8.72
CA GLU A 387 3.90 30.47 -8.06
C GLU A 387 2.64 29.65 -7.74
N GLU A 388 2.17 28.80 -8.65
CA GLU A 388 1.02 27.93 -8.45
C GLU A 388 1.25 26.92 -7.31
N ILE A 389 2.41 26.27 -7.27
CA ILE A 389 2.80 25.39 -6.18
C ILE A 389 2.85 26.14 -4.84
N ASN A 390 3.42 27.34 -4.83
CA ASN A 390 3.46 28.16 -3.63
C ASN A 390 2.08 28.63 -3.18
N ASN A 391 1.15 28.92 -4.10
CA ASN A 391 -0.23 29.23 -3.79
C ASN A 391 -0.96 27.98 -3.22
N TRP A 392 -0.71 26.81 -3.80
CA TRP A 392 -1.24 25.57 -3.25
C TRP A 392 -0.74 25.30 -1.83
N LEU A 393 0.52 25.60 -1.52
CA LEU A 393 1.09 25.43 -0.17
C LEU A 393 0.48 26.35 0.90
N PHE A 394 -0.21 27.43 0.55
CA PHE A 394 -1.05 28.17 1.50
C PHE A 394 -2.26 27.35 1.97
N THR A 395 -2.76 26.46 1.11
CA THR A 395 -3.94 25.64 1.41
C THR A 395 -3.56 24.35 2.13
N ALA A 396 -2.28 24.03 2.21
CA ALA A 396 -1.75 22.82 2.78
C ALA A 396 -1.46 22.94 4.29
N ARG A 397 -1.62 21.82 4.99
CA ARG A 397 -1.18 21.65 6.38
C ARG A 397 -0.15 20.54 6.48
N PHE A 398 0.70 20.62 7.47
CA PHE A 398 1.65 19.56 7.80
C PHE A 398 0.91 18.32 8.32
N ALA A 399 1.33 17.12 7.92
CA ALA A 399 0.61 15.88 8.17
C ALA A 399 1.47 14.69 8.62
N LEU A 400 2.79 14.86 8.81
CA LEU A 400 3.61 13.71 9.21
C LEU A 400 3.40 13.34 10.67
N PHE A 401 3.41 14.31 11.58
CA PHE A 401 3.30 14.05 13.01
C PHE A 401 2.70 15.24 13.76
N PRO A 402 2.13 15.01 14.96
CA PRO A 402 1.59 16.07 15.79
C PRO A 402 2.74 16.89 16.43
N VAL A 403 3.08 18.02 15.79
CA VAL A 403 4.25 18.86 16.14
C VAL A 403 4.31 19.24 17.61
N ALA A 404 3.17 19.62 18.20
CA ALA A 404 3.09 20.01 19.61
C ALA A 404 3.49 18.87 20.57
N GLU A 405 3.15 17.63 20.23
CA GLU A 405 3.50 16.45 21.02
C GLU A 405 4.98 16.10 20.89
N VAL A 406 5.48 16.15 19.65
CA VAL A 406 6.89 15.90 19.35
C VAL A 406 7.80 16.91 20.05
N LEU A 407 7.45 18.19 20.04
CA LEU A 407 8.23 19.22 20.73
C LEU A 407 8.23 19.06 22.26
N LYS A 408 7.14 18.54 22.85
CA LYS A 408 7.04 18.31 24.31
C LYS A 408 7.77 17.06 24.79
N ALA A 409 7.59 15.97 24.11
CA ALA A 409 7.95 14.62 24.60
C ALA A 409 8.98 13.88 23.75
N GLY A 410 9.34 14.42 22.59
CA GLY A 410 10.04 13.67 21.56
C GLY A 410 9.12 12.66 20.85
N MET A 411 9.51 12.22 19.67
CA MET A 411 8.71 11.27 18.92
C MET A 411 8.92 9.84 19.43
N GLN A 412 7.83 9.11 19.56
CA GLN A 412 7.83 7.69 19.86
C GLN A 412 7.68 6.90 18.56
N TYR A 413 8.46 5.83 18.39
CA TYR A 413 8.46 4.98 17.19
C TYR A 413 8.04 3.55 17.53
N PRO A 414 6.75 3.28 17.80
CA PRO A 414 6.28 1.93 18.06
C PRO A 414 6.39 1.00 16.84
N TYR A 415 6.43 1.57 15.64
CA TYR A 415 6.52 0.82 14.39
C TYR A 415 7.92 0.94 13.79
N PRO A 416 8.72 -0.14 13.82
CA PRO A 416 10.09 -0.12 13.30
C PRO A 416 10.11 -0.16 11.77
N ILE A 417 11.27 0.18 11.20
CA ILE A 417 11.59 -0.08 9.80
C ILE A 417 11.50 -1.59 9.55
N GLU A 418 10.85 -1.99 8.48
CA GLU A 418 10.68 -3.39 8.09
C GLU A 418 11.56 -3.71 6.87
N ASP A 419 12.73 -4.27 7.12
CA ASP A 419 13.73 -4.66 6.11
C ASP A 419 13.78 -6.17 5.85
N VAL A 420 13.18 -6.97 6.73
CA VAL A 420 13.09 -8.43 6.64
C VAL A 420 11.70 -8.89 7.08
N MET A 421 11.20 -9.97 6.49
CA MET A 421 9.94 -10.57 6.96
C MET A 421 10.16 -11.25 8.32
N LEU A 422 9.21 -11.02 9.22
CA LEU A 422 9.25 -11.55 10.59
C LEU A 422 8.01 -12.41 10.86
N LEU A 423 8.23 -13.57 11.42
CA LEU A 423 7.18 -14.35 12.07
C LEU A 423 7.27 -14.08 13.56
N ALA A 424 6.33 -13.32 14.08
CA ALA A 424 6.27 -12.99 15.51
C ALA A 424 5.04 -13.62 16.16
N GLY A 425 5.15 -13.96 17.44
CA GLY A 425 4.05 -14.57 18.16
C GLY A 425 4.36 -14.87 19.61
N THR A 426 3.47 -15.61 20.24
CA THR A 426 3.65 -16.07 21.62
C THR A 426 3.42 -17.57 21.69
N ALA A 427 4.31 -18.25 22.41
CA ALA A 427 4.24 -19.66 22.70
C ALA A 427 3.75 -19.88 24.14
N TRP A 428 2.74 -20.73 24.31
CA TRP A 428 2.08 -21.00 25.58
C TRP A 428 2.25 -22.47 25.96
N LYS A 429 2.58 -22.73 27.20
CA LYS A 429 2.62 -24.08 27.76
C LYS A 429 1.23 -24.61 28.11
N SER A 430 0.35 -23.70 28.55
CA SER A 430 -1.07 -23.93 28.81
C SER A 430 -1.80 -22.60 28.73
N GLU A 431 -3.12 -22.62 28.83
CA GLU A 431 -3.95 -21.43 28.90
C GLU A 431 -3.41 -20.48 29.99
N ASN A 432 -2.99 -19.28 29.62
CA ASN A 432 -2.38 -18.26 30.50
C ASN A 432 -0.98 -18.55 31.08
N GLN A 433 -0.29 -19.60 30.65
CA GLN A 433 1.09 -19.83 31.05
C GLN A 433 2.03 -19.73 29.84
N PRO A 434 2.82 -18.64 29.72
CA PRO A 434 3.77 -18.52 28.63
C PRO A 434 4.88 -19.58 28.73
N LEU A 435 5.44 -19.91 27.59
CA LEU A 435 6.63 -20.77 27.54
C LEU A 435 7.83 -20.03 28.14
N GLU A 436 8.72 -20.76 28.84
CA GLU A 436 9.88 -20.17 29.49
C GLU A 436 10.83 -19.49 28.48
N ALA A 437 11.61 -18.52 28.94
CA ALA A 437 12.61 -17.85 28.12
C ALA A 437 13.71 -18.79 27.63
N GLY A 438 14.13 -18.61 26.38
CA GLY A 438 15.19 -19.36 25.74
C GLY A 438 14.77 -20.74 25.23
N MET A 439 13.48 -21.00 25.12
CA MET A 439 12.97 -22.15 24.36
C MET A 439 13.04 -21.83 22.86
N LEU A 440 13.37 -22.84 22.06
CA LEU A 440 13.52 -22.67 20.61
C LEU A 440 12.19 -22.89 19.91
N ILE A 441 11.71 -21.88 19.20
CA ILE A 441 10.55 -21.99 18.33
C ILE A 441 11.05 -22.19 16.90
N ASN A 442 10.69 -23.31 16.30
CA ASN A 442 10.98 -23.61 14.91
C ASN A 442 9.78 -23.25 14.06
N ALA A 443 10.00 -22.59 12.92
CA ALA A 443 9.01 -22.33 11.87
C ALA A 443 9.46 -23.05 10.61
N HIS A 444 8.73 -24.07 10.20
CA HIS A 444 9.01 -24.87 9.02
C HIS A 444 8.10 -24.43 7.89
N ASN A 445 8.68 -23.84 6.81
CA ASN A 445 7.95 -23.55 5.59
C ASN A 445 7.60 -24.88 4.91
N MET A 446 6.30 -25.20 4.86
CA MET A 446 5.83 -26.50 4.38
C MET A 446 6.05 -26.71 2.88
N LYS A 447 6.10 -25.62 2.10
CA LYS A 447 6.27 -25.67 0.64
C LYS A 447 7.75 -25.82 0.24
N GLU A 448 8.61 -24.99 0.81
CA GLU A 448 10.02 -24.88 0.41
C GLU A 448 10.95 -25.74 1.26
N GLN A 449 10.38 -26.39 2.29
CA GLN A 449 11.13 -27.26 3.22
C GLN A 449 12.23 -26.51 3.99
N LEU A 450 12.09 -25.18 4.15
CA LEU A 450 13.01 -24.34 4.90
C LEU A 450 12.64 -24.31 6.38
N LEU A 451 13.64 -24.37 7.24
CA LEU A 451 13.48 -24.34 8.69
C LEU A 451 14.11 -23.07 9.26
N TYR A 452 13.28 -22.26 9.91
CA TYR A 452 13.69 -21.07 10.64
C TYR A 452 13.52 -21.28 12.13
N ALA A 453 14.24 -20.53 12.96
CA ALA A 453 14.13 -20.66 14.40
C ALA A 453 14.38 -19.34 15.13
N GLY A 454 13.71 -19.18 16.27
CA GLY A 454 13.91 -18.07 17.19
C GLY A 454 13.70 -18.50 18.63
N ALA A 455 14.27 -17.78 19.59
CA ALA A 455 14.11 -18.08 21.00
C ALA A 455 12.96 -17.28 21.62
N THR A 456 12.31 -17.87 22.63
CA THR A 456 11.29 -17.20 23.43
C THR A 456 11.92 -16.23 24.44
N ASP A 457 11.24 -15.12 24.70
CA ASP A 457 11.49 -14.19 25.80
C ASP A 457 10.80 -14.65 27.11
N GLU A 458 10.89 -13.82 28.17
CA GLU A 458 10.29 -14.09 29.49
C GLU A 458 8.76 -14.16 29.47
N LYS A 459 8.11 -13.61 28.42
CA LYS A 459 6.66 -13.62 28.22
C LYS A 459 6.22 -14.69 27.22
N GLY A 460 7.13 -15.57 26.80
CA GLY A 460 6.89 -16.56 25.76
C GLY A 460 6.81 -15.97 24.34
N GLY A 461 7.12 -14.67 24.18
CA GLY A 461 7.17 -14.00 22.89
C GLY A 461 8.36 -14.50 22.07
N PHE A 462 8.18 -14.61 20.76
CA PHE A 462 9.24 -14.96 19.83
C PHE A 462 9.17 -14.10 18.57
N VAL A 463 10.33 -13.87 17.94
CA VAL A 463 10.49 -13.25 16.64
C VAL A 463 11.46 -14.07 15.82
N ILE A 464 11.06 -14.47 14.63
CA ILE A 464 11.83 -15.31 13.72
C ILE A 464 11.97 -14.57 12.38
N PRO A 465 13.16 -14.11 12.01
CA PRO A 465 13.41 -13.61 10.66
C PRO A 465 13.26 -14.75 9.65
N VAL A 466 12.59 -14.47 8.54
CA VAL A 466 12.37 -15.43 7.47
C VAL A 466 12.62 -14.80 6.10
N GLU A 467 12.87 -15.62 5.10
CA GLU A 467 12.91 -15.17 3.72
C GLU A 467 11.51 -14.76 3.24
N ASP A 468 11.47 -14.03 2.14
CA ASP A 468 10.22 -13.62 1.50
C ASP A 468 9.38 -14.85 1.12
N TYR A 469 8.12 -14.81 1.47
CA TYR A 469 7.17 -15.85 1.11
C TYR A 469 5.86 -15.26 0.59
N PRO A 470 5.21 -15.91 -0.38
CA PRO A 470 3.93 -15.44 -0.91
C PRO A 470 2.80 -15.66 0.11
N THR A 471 1.78 -14.80 0.00
CA THR A 471 0.52 -14.99 0.74
C THR A 471 -0.05 -16.37 0.45
N GLY A 472 -0.50 -17.05 1.50
CA GLY A 472 -0.99 -18.42 1.38
C GLY A 472 0.03 -19.48 1.77
N THR A 473 1.27 -19.12 2.04
CA THR A 473 2.29 -20.06 2.53
C THR A 473 1.95 -20.55 3.94
N TRP A 474 2.05 -21.86 4.14
CA TRP A 474 1.84 -22.48 5.43
C TRP A 474 3.16 -22.72 6.14
N PHE A 475 3.20 -22.36 7.42
CA PHE A 475 4.28 -22.64 8.33
C PHE A 475 3.83 -23.58 9.44
N ARG A 476 4.62 -24.60 9.70
CA ARG A 476 4.45 -25.47 10.87
C ARG A 476 5.37 -25.02 11.98
N PHE A 477 4.80 -24.65 13.10
CA PHE A 477 5.54 -24.24 14.29
C PHE A 477 5.68 -25.37 15.28
N SER A 478 6.84 -25.48 15.91
CA SER A 478 7.10 -26.42 17.00
C SER A 478 8.05 -25.82 18.02
N ALA A 479 7.90 -26.21 19.28
CA ALA A 479 8.78 -25.76 20.36
C ALA A 479 9.76 -26.84 20.77
N ARG A 480 11.01 -26.45 21.12
CA ARG A 480 12.02 -27.30 21.66
C ARG A 480 12.66 -26.68 22.89
N ASP A 481 13.02 -27.53 23.85
CA ASP A 481 13.77 -27.09 25.03
C ASP A 481 15.26 -26.81 24.69
N LYS A 482 16.00 -26.27 25.64
CA LYS A 482 17.44 -25.98 25.53
C LYS A 482 18.30 -27.21 25.23
N LYS A 483 17.76 -28.42 25.41
CA LYS A 483 18.40 -29.69 25.10
C LYS A 483 17.96 -30.25 23.74
N GLY A 484 17.13 -29.52 22.99
CA GLY A 484 16.62 -29.94 21.70
C GLY A 484 15.44 -30.91 21.74
N LYS A 485 14.91 -31.25 22.90
CA LYS A 485 13.74 -32.12 23.05
C LYS A 485 12.47 -31.32 22.69
N THR A 486 11.58 -31.91 21.93
CA THR A 486 10.27 -31.32 21.60
C THR A 486 9.44 -31.10 22.85
N VAL A 487 8.87 -29.94 22.98
CA VAL A 487 7.97 -29.50 24.04
C VAL A 487 6.63 -29.22 23.46
N GLU A 488 5.59 -29.67 24.15
CA GLU A 488 4.21 -29.32 23.77
C GLU A 488 3.97 -27.84 24.06
N ALA A 489 3.53 -27.10 23.07
CA ALA A 489 3.25 -25.68 23.19
C ALA A 489 2.15 -25.29 22.20
N SER A 490 1.24 -24.45 22.66
CA SER A 490 0.31 -23.73 21.78
C SER A 490 0.97 -22.46 21.28
N ILE A 491 0.92 -22.20 19.97
CA ILE A 491 1.56 -21.06 19.35
C ILE A 491 0.49 -20.18 18.71
N THR A 492 0.56 -18.88 19.02
CA THR A 492 -0.31 -17.86 18.46
C THR A 492 0.56 -16.81 17.77
N LEU A 493 0.30 -16.54 16.50
CA LEU A 493 0.99 -15.45 15.81
C LEU A 493 0.50 -14.10 16.34
N ALA A 494 1.41 -13.14 16.41
CA ALA A 494 1.07 -11.76 16.70
C ALA A 494 0.12 -11.25 15.61
N LYS A 495 -0.93 -10.56 16.03
CA LYS A 495 -1.80 -9.87 15.09
C LYS A 495 -1.02 -8.70 14.51
N GLU A 496 -0.94 -8.62 13.19
CA GLU A 496 -0.42 -7.42 12.56
C GLU A 496 -1.31 -6.24 12.89
N HIS A 497 -0.68 -5.14 13.25
CA HIS A 497 -1.38 -3.87 13.43
C HIS A 497 -1.44 -3.15 12.10
N TYR A 498 -2.62 -2.72 11.73
CA TYR A 498 -2.88 -1.91 10.56
C TYR A 498 -3.50 -0.58 10.99
N PRO A 499 -3.15 0.53 10.34
CA PRO A 499 -3.73 1.82 10.65
C PRO A 499 -5.22 1.85 10.31
N GLU A 500 -5.97 2.71 10.98
CA GLU A 500 -7.38 2.93 10.67
C GLU A 500 -7.55 3.27 9.18
N VAL A 501 -8.56 2.64 8.57
CA VAL A 501 -8.87 2.89 7.16
C VAL A 501 -9.64 4.19 7.07
N ARG A 502 -8.99 5.21 6.53
CA ARG A 502 -9.56 6.53 6.29
C ARG A 502 -8.88 7.16 5.08
N ILE A 503 -9.67 7.67 4.17
CA ILE A 503 -9.17 8.42 3.02
C ILE A 503 -9.17 9.91 3.38
N PRO A 504 -8.00 10.56 3.39
CA PRO A 504 -7.93 11.99 3.64
C PRO A 504 -8.54 12.75 2.45
N TYR A 505 -9.37 13.73 2.76
CA TYR A 505 -9.95 14.64 1.76
C TYR A 505 -10.65 13.98 0.57
N PRO A 506 -11.68 13.16 0.82
CA PRO A 506 -12.54 12.68 -0.27
C PRO A 506 -13.26 13.83 -0.99
N VAL A 507 -13.11 15.07 -0.52
CA VAL A 507 -13.82 16.26 -0.97
C VAL A 507 -13.63 16.58 -2.44
N PHE A 508 -12.46 16.33 -3.04
CA PHE A 508 -12.30 16.52 -4.48
C PHE A 508 -12.95 15.46 -5.32
N MET A 509 -13.41 14.40 -4.66
CA MET A 509 -14.01 13.25 -5.27
C MET A 509 -15.47 13.12 -4.89
N GLN A 510 -16.03 14.14 -4.19
CA GLN A 510 -17.46 14.21 -3.85
C GLN A 510 -18.34 14.48 -5.08
N THR A 511 -17.74 14.72 -6.22
CA THR A 511 -18.51 14.61 -7.42
C THR A 511 -18.83 13.15 -7.63
N PRO A 512 -20.09 12.76 -7.69
CA PRO A 512 -20.41 11.65 -8.53
C PRO A 512 -20.07 12.08 -9.97
N LEU A 513 -18.85 11.88 -10.41
CA LEU A 513 -18.67 11.50 -11.78
C LEU A 513 -19.73 10.42 -11.91
N GLN A 514 -20.78 10.68 -12.70
CA GLN A 514 -21.74 9.66 -13.05
C GLN A 514 -20.91 8.63 -13.81
N ALA A 515 -20.20 7.81 -13.07
CA ALA A 515 -19.75 6.53 -13.56
C ALA A 515 -21.07 5.77 -13.73
N ASP A 516 -21.69 5.94 -14.89
CA ASP A 516 -22.63 4.94 -15.32
C ASP A 516 -21.78 3.67 -15.38
N VAL A 517 -21.89 2.87 -14.35
CA VAL A 517 -21.26 1.55 -14.32
C VAL A 517 -21.73 0.74 -15.52
N PHE A 518 -22.77 1.25 -16.18
CA PHE A 518 -23.36 0.67 -17.37
C PHE A 518 -23.69 1.77 -18.37
N PRO A 519 -23.27 1.65 -19.65
CA PRO A 519 -23.81 2.46 -20.69
C PRO A 519 -25.34 2.33 -20.64
N GLY A 520 -26.03 3.45 -20.53
CA GLY A 520 -27.49 3.52 -20.39
C GLY A 520 -28.29 3.09 -21.63
N ASP A 521 -27.81 2.08 -22.28
CA ASP A 521 -28.55 1.38 -23.31
C ASP A 521 -29.13 0.10 -22.67
N SER A 522 -30.45 -0.03 -22.70
CA SER A 522 -31.22 -1.13 -22.11
C SER A 522 -30.84 -2.53 -22.61
N SER A 523 -29.84 -2.66 -23.45
CA SER A 523 -29.25 -3.87 -23.98
C SER A 523 -27.86 -4.20 -23.43
N SER A 524 -27.29 -3.37 -22.54
CA SER A 524 -25.95 -3.61 -22.01
C SER A 524 -25.97 -4.55 -20.82
N PHE A 525 -25.56 -5.77 -21.07
CA PHE A 525 -25.35 -6.77 -20.05
C PHE A 525 -24.00 -6.54 -19.37
N ARG A 526 -23.97 -6.64 -18.02
CA ARG A 526 -22.71 -6.79 -17.29
C ARG A 526 -22.06 -8.08 -17.78
N TYR A 527 -20.80 -8.05 -18.10
CA TYR A 527 -20.06 -9.26 -18.34
C TYR A 527 -18.80 -9.29 -17.48
N GLY A 528 -18.50 -10.45 -16.95
CA GLY A 528 -17.22 -10.79 -16.37
C GLY A 528 -16.57 -11.89 -17.20
N VAL A 529 -15.40 -12.31 -16.83
CA VAL A 529 -14.71 -13.45 -17.41
C VAL A 529 -14.67 -14.53 -16.33
N ASP A 530 -15.14 -15.74 -16.65
CA ASP A 530 -15.05 -16.87 -15.73
C ASP A 530 -13.61 -17.46 -15.72
N GLU A 531 -13.37 -18.44 -14.86
CA GLU A 531 -12.08 -19.10 -14.71
C GLU A 531 -11.59 -19.76 -16.04
N ASP A 532 -12.49 -19.99 -17.00
CA ASP A 532 -12.22 -20.57 -18.31
C ASP A 532 -12.10 -19.48 -19.41
N GLN A 533 -11.99 -18.20 -19.05
CA GLN A 533 -11.94 -17.03 -19.94
C GLN A 533 -13.18 -16.82 -20.81
N ASN A 534 -14.33 -17.37 -20.46
CA ASN A 534 -15.56 -17.12 -21.16
C ASN A 534 -16.22 -15.84 -20.64
N LYS A 535 -16.82 -15.04 -21.56
CA LYS A 535 -17.61 -13.87 -21.17
C LYS A 535 -18.90 -14.31 -20.46
N VAL A 536 -19.05 -13.91 -19.20
CA VAL A 536 -20.26 -14.15 -18.40
C VAL A 536 -21.05 -12.85 -18.34
N TYR A 537 -22.28 -12.86 -18.87
CA TYR A 537 -23.16 -11.70 -18.86
C TYR A 537 -24.04 -11.70 -17.61
N TYR A 538 -24.01 -10.60 -16.84
CA TYR A 538 -24.84 -10.42 -15.67
C TYR A 538 -26.11 -9.64 -16.06
N ILE A 539 -27.29 -10.22 -15.79
CA ILE A 539 -28.58 -9.58 -16.06
C ILE A 539 -29.12 -9.06 -14.73
N ASP A 540 -29.29 -7.74 -14.62
CA ASP A 540 -29.91 -7.14 -13.43
C ASP A 540 -31.36 -7.61 -13.29
N SER A 541 -31.75 -7.96 -12.06
CA SER A 541 -33.10 -8.31 -11.63
C SER A 541 -33.72 -9.62 -12.13
N VAL A 542 -32.94 -10.53 -12.69
CA VAL A 542 -33.46 -11.92 -12.84
C VAL A 542 -32.99 -12.74 -11.66
N THR A 543 -33.90 -13.04 -10.74
CA THR A 543 -33.67 -14.09 -9.76
C THR A 543 -33.67 -15.41 -10.50
N VAL A 544 -32.55 -15.78 -11.10
CA VAL A 544 -32.35 -17.13 -11.60
C VAL A 544 -32.18 -17.99 -10.36
N LYS A 545 -33.20 -18.75 -10.01
CA LYS A 545 -32.98 -19.93 -9.19
C LYS A 545 -32.05 -20.81 -10.00
N ALA A 546 -30.73 -20.66 -9.79
CA ALA A 546 -29.76 -21.51 -10.41
C ALA A 546 -30.12 -22.94 -10.02
N ARG A 547 -30.64 -23.72 -10.95
CA ARG A 547 -30.49 -25.18 -10.86
C ARG A 547 -28.97 -25.36 -10.81
N ARG A 548 -28.49 -25.87 -9.65
CA ARG A 548 -27.09 -26.23 -9.44
C ARG A 548 -26.57 -26.84 -10.75
N LYS A 549 -25.59 -26.17 -11.38
CA LYS A 549 -24.91 -26.70 -12.56
C LYS A 549 -24.32 -28.02 -12.10
N VAL A 550 -24.85 -29.14 -12.56
CA VAL A 550 -24.22 -30.43 -12.33
C VAL A 550 -22.88 -30.31 -13.04
N ASP A 551 -21.78 -30.37 -12.28
CA ASP A 551 -20.46 -30.39 -12.87
C ASP A 551 -20.36 -31.66 -13.72
N TYR A 552 -20.43 -31.52 -15.04
CA TYR A 552 -20.33 -32.66 -15.96
C TYR A 552 -18.99 -33.38 -15.78
N ARG A 553 -17.96 -32.73 -15.23
CA ARG A 553 -16.71 -33.37 -14.82
C ARG A 553 -16.93 -34.33 -13.65
N GLU A 554 -17.80 -33.96 -12.71
CA GLU A 554 -18.20 -34.82 -11.58
C GLU A 554 -19.01 -36.03 -12.05
N ALA A 555 -19.93 -35.85 -13.00
CA ALA A 555 -20.74 -36.93 -13.57
C ALA A 555 -19.92 -37.91 -14.45
N ALA A 556 -18.81 -37.46 -15.02
CA ALA A 556 -17.94 -38.32 -15.86
C ALA A 556 -16.93 -39.13 -15.03
N ARG A 557 -16.73 -38.84 -13.72
CA ARG A 557 -15.81 -39.56 -12.85
C ARG A 557 -16.43 -40.82 -12.28
N SER A 558 -15.63 -41.88 -12.26
CA SER A 558 -16.08 -43.15 -11.69
C SER A 558 -16.34 -43.04 -10.18
N PRO A 559 -17.52 -43.42 -9.67
CA PRO A 559 -17.81 -43.42 -8.22
C PRO A 559 -16.82 -44.25 -7.38
N LEU A 560 -16.07 -45.14 -8.02
CA LEU A 560 -15.03 -45.95 -7.37
C LEU A 560 -13.75 -45.19 -7.06
N ASN A 561 -13.53 -44.04 -7.69
CA ASN A 561 -12.30 -43.24 -7.56
C ASN A 561 -12.56 -41.79 -7.18
N PHE A 562 -13.81 -41.34 -7.05
CA PHE A 562 -14.15 -39.95 -6.78
C PHE A 562 -15.36 -39.84 -5.84
N ILE A 563 -15.27 -38.99 -4.85
CA ILE A 563 -16.36 -38.60 -3.94
C ILE A 563 -16.45 -37.09 -3.97
N GLY A 564 -17.57 -36.56 -4.44
CA GLY A 564 -17.78 -35.12 -4.55
C GLY A 564 -18.46 -34.53 -3.31
N GLU A 565 -18.61 -33.20 -3.33
CA GLU A 565 -19.13 -32.38 -2.22
C GLU A 565 -20.47 -32.85 -1.70
N VAL A 566 -21.42 -33.16 -2.59
CA VAL A 566 -22.79 -33.60 -2.20
C VAL A 566 -22.78 -34.83 -1.32
N GLU A 567 -21.90 -35.78 -1.65
CA GLU A 567 -21.81 -37.05 -0.93
C GLU A 567 -21.04 -36.87 0.40
N LEU A 568 -20.04 -35.98 0.41
CA LEU A 568 -19.30 -35.60 1.61
C LEU A 568 -20.20 -34.84 2.60
N GLN A 569 -21.01 -33.90 2.12
CA GLN A 569 -21.95 -33.15 2.96
C GLN A 569 -23.02 -34.04 3.64
N LYS A 570 -23.49 -35.08 2.95
CA LYS A 570 -24.36 -36.07 3.58
C LYS A 570 -23.71 -36.81 4.76
N ARG A 571 -22.39 -36.78 4.84
CA ARG A 571 -21.55 -37.43 5.84
C ARG A 571 -20.68 -36.44 6.64
N ALA A 572 -21.13 -35.19 6.73
CA ALA A 572 -20.37 -34.10 7.34
C ALA A 572 -19.86 -34.39 8.77
N SER A 573 -20.57 -35.26 9.52
CA SER A 573 -20.17 -35.66 10.87
C SER A 573 -19.11 -36.78 10.92
N LEU A 574 -18.78 -37.39 9.78
CA LEU A 574 -17.72 -38.39 9.72
C LEU A 574 -16.38 -37.74 9.46
N ASN A 575 -15.29 -38.40 9.84
CA ASN A 575 -13.93 -37.99 9.45
C ASN A 575 -13.52 -38.62 8.10
N LEU A 576 -12.46 -38.07 7.49
CA LEU A 576 -11.94 -38.53 6.22
C LEU A 576 -11.56 -40.02 6.26
N ARG A 577 -10.99 -40.50 7.36
CA ARG A 577 -10.66 -41.92 7.56
C ARG A 577 -11.86 -42.81 7.30
N SER A 578 -13.03 -42.45 7.81
CA SER A 578 -14.28 -43.14 7.60
C SER A 578 -14.77 -43.07 6.15
N VAL A 579 -14.58 -41.93 5.51
CA VAL A 579 -14.90 -41.72 4.09
C VAL A 579 -14.01 -42.55 3.20
N LEU A 580 -12.72 -42.69 3.51
CA LEU A 580 -11.77 -43.49 2.70
C LEU A 580 -12.12 -44.98 2.66
N ASN A 581 -12.88 -45.49 3.65
CA ASN A 581 -13.39 -46.84 3.63
C ASN A 581 -14.40 -47.11 2.49
N MET A 582 -14.93 -46.05 1.88
CA MET A 582 -15.78 -46.16 0.68
C MET A 582 -14.99 -46.51 -0.58
N PHE A 583 -13.68 -46.31 -0.58
CA PHE A 583 -12.83 -46.72 -1.69
C PHE A 583 -12.37 -48.18 -1.48
N PRO A 584 -12.91 -49.14 -2.21
CA PRO A 584 -12.58 -50.56 -2.00
C PRO A 584 -11.12 -50.92 -2.36
N SER A 585 -10.47 -50.06 -3.11
CA SER A 585 -9.14 -50.28 -3.67
C SER A 585 -8.02 -49.86 -2.76
N ILE A 586 -8.27 -49.14 -1.65
CA ILE A 586 -7.23 -48.62 -0.75
C ILE A 586 -7.41 -49.08 0.70
N THR A 587 -6.39 -48.95 1.50
CA THR A 587 -6.40 -49.18 2.95
C THR A 587 -5.51 -48.16 3.67
N VAL A 588 -5.93 -47.78 4.88
CA VAL A 588 -5.17 -46.95 5.79
C VAL A 588 -4.49 -47.82 6.82
N GLN A 589 -3.16 -47.84 6.89
CA GLN A 589 -2.42 -48.67 7.85
C GLN A 589 -1.11 -47.98 8.26
N LYS A 590 -0.53 -48.42 9.37
CA LYS A 590 0.81 -48.00 9.75
C LYS A 590 1.85 -48.58 8.79
N SER A 591 2.83 -47.80 8.39
CA SER A 591 3.95 -48.24 7.60
C SER A 591 4.84 -49.12 8.51
N THR A 592 4.90 -50.44 8.26
CA THR A 592 5.90 -51.27 8.87
C THR A 592 7.18 -51.15 8.07
N SER A 593 8.27 -50.74 8.71
CA SER A 593 9.60 -50.70 8.12
C SER A 593 10.10 -52.14 7.89
N GLY A 594 9.80 -52.69 6.73
CA GLY A 594 10.21 -54.03 6.32
C GLY A 594 10.10 -54.23 4.83
N GLY A 595 11.17 -53.92 4.11
CA GLY A 595 11.45 -54.47 2.79
C GLY A 595 10.78 -53.79 1.56
N GLY A 596 11.50 -52.96 0.90
CA GLY A 596 11.20 -52.43 -0.45
C GLY A 596 11.89 -51.10 -0.72
N GLU A 597 13.18 -51.15 -1.05
CA GLU A 597 13.89 -49.95 -1.56
C GLU A 597 13.28 -49.51 -2.88
N GLY A 598 12.35 -48.56 -2.83
CA GLY A 598 11.92 -47.80 -3.98
C GLY A 598 13.00 -46.78 -4.40
N VAL A 599 12.89 -46.23 -5.59
CA VAL A 599 13.83 -45.30 -6.26
C VAL A 599 14.24 -44.10 -5.35
N LEU A 600 13.41 -43.71 -4.37
CA LEU A 600 13.73 -42.71 -3.33
C LEU A 600 14.82 -43.16 -2.33
N GLY A 601 14.90 -44.47 -2.05
CA GLY A 601 16.00 -45.05 -1.24
C GLY A 601 17.35 -44.92 -1.93
N THR A 602 17.37 -45.03 -3.25
CA THR A 602 18.60 -44.90 -4.08
C THR A 602 19.03 -43.43 -4.23
N LEU A 603 18.09 -42.50 -4.31
CA LEU A 603 18.40 -41.06 -4.33
C LEU A 603 18.91 -40.58 -2.97
N ASN A 604 18.32 -41.03 -1.87
CA ASN A 604 18.77 -40.72 -0.51
C ASN A 604 20.18 -41.34 -0.23
N LYS A 605 20.49 -42.49 -0.75
CA LYS A 605 21.85 -43.03 -0.68
C LYS A 605 22.88 -42.18 -1.43
N ARG A 606 22.55 -41.65 -2.62
CA ARG A 606 23.44 -40.73 -3.34
C ARG A 606 23.62 -39.37 -2.69
N LEU A 607 22.60 -38.83 -2.00
CA LEU A 607 22.71 -37.59 -1.22
C LEU A 607 23.48 -37.78 0.10
N ARG A 608 23.45 -38.97 0.69
CA ARG A 608 24.23 -39.33 1.89
C ARG A 608 25.75 -39.36 1.66
N PHE A 609 26.20 -39.65 0.46
CA PHE A 609 27.64 -39.64 0.13
C PHE A 609 28.24 -38.23 0.00
N ALA A 610 27.41 -37.19 -0.13
CA ALA A 610 27.87 -35.79 -0.21
C ALA A 610 27.89 -35.04 1.12
N GLN A 611 27.45 -35.64 2.24
CA GLN A 611 27.27 -34.98 3.53
C GLN A 611 27.97 -35.70 4.69
N GLY A 612 29.20 -36.15 4.51
CA GLY A 612 29.95 -37.00 5.45
C GLY A 612 30.24 -36.47 6.87
N GLU A 613 29.78 -35.27 7.26
CA GLU A 613 30.01 -34.71 8.60
C GLU A 613 28.77 -34.48 9.46
N ARG A 614 27.59 -34.63 8.93
CA ARG A 614 26.31 -34.45 9.66
C ARG A 614 25.77 -35.74 10.32
N GLU A 615 26.30 -36.90 9.94
CA GLU A 615 25.78 -38.21 10.41
C GLU A 615 26.22 -38.63 11.83
N ARG A 616 27.12 -37.88 12.48
CA ARG A 616 27.56 -38.21 13.87
C ARG A 616 26.60 -37.72 14.97
N LEU A 617 25.59 -36.94 14.65
CA LEU A 617 24.66 -36.36 15.62
C LEU A 617 23.25 -36.98 15.64
N LEU A 618 22.96 -37.95 14.75
CA LEU A 618 21.61 -38.52 14.58
C LEU A 618 21.52 -40.04 14.75
N SER A 619 22.53 -40.69 15.37
CA SER A 619 22.48 -42.12 15.66
C SER A 619 22.06 -42.41 17.09
N GLU A 620 20.76 -42.28 17.37
CA GLU A 620 20.10 -43.11 18.40
C GLU A 620 18.90 -43.81 17.78
N PRO A 621 18.63 -45.08 18.13
CA PRO A 621 17.56 -45.85 17.50
C PRO A 621 16.20 -45.34 17.97
N SER A 622 15.44 -44.77 17.06
CA SER A 622 14.05 -44.42 17.29
C SER A 622 13.21 -45.66 17.45
N GLN A 623 12.56 -45.79 18.59
CA GLN A 623 11.49 -46.74 18.81
C GLN A 623 10.35 -46.53 17.77
N ASP A 624 9.87 -47.63 17.26
CA ASP A 624 8.84 -47.84 16.24
C ASP A 624 7.59 -46.96 16.39
N SER A 625 7.60 -45.75 15.87
CA SER A 625 6.40 -44.95 15.60
C SER A 625 6.06 -45.09 14.11
N GLY A 626 5.44 -46.19 13.75
CA GLY A 626 5.01 -46.42 12.36
C GLY A 626 4.07 -45.30 11.90
N GLU A 627 4.53 -44.49 10.92
CA GLU A 627 3.72 -43.44 10.30
C GLU A 627 2.48 -44.01 9.62
N LEU A 628 1.32 -43.35 9.76
CA LEU A 628 0.12 -43.70 9.04
C LEU A 628 0.28 -43.40 7.54
N GLY A 629 -0.14 -44.32 6.69
CA GLY A 629 -0.11 -44.19 5.24
C GLY A 629 -1.35 -44.78 4.58
N ILE A 630 -1.58 -44.36 3.34
CA ILE A 630 -2.64 -44.88 2.50
C ILE A 630 -1.99 -45.75 1.40
N PHE A 631 -2.52 -46.96 1.22
CA PHE A 631 -1.93 -47.96 0.35
C PHE A 631 -2.99 -48.61 -0.54
N TRP A 632 -2.58 -49.05 -1.74
CA TRP A 632 -3.42 -49.88 -2.59
C TRP A 632 -3.69 -51.24 -1.94
N ARG A 633 -4.94 -51.67 -1.90
CA ARG A 633 -5.37 -52.90 -1.19
C ARG A 633 -5.10 -54.13 -2.01
N ASN A 634 -4.70 -54.34 -3.06
CA ASN A 634 -4.51 -55.59 -3.81
C ASN A 634 -3.46 -55.47 -4.91
N ASN A 635 -2.19 -55.30 -4.52
CA ASN A 635 -1.10 -55.57 -5.44
C ASN A 635 -0.37 -56.83 -5.00
N ARG A 636 -0.86 -58.02 -5.48
CA ARG A 636 -0.05 -59.24 -5.40
C ARG A 636 0.99 -59.14 -6.48
N ASP A 637 2.25 -59.14 -6.10
CA ASP A 637 3.35 -59.32 -7.05
C ASP A 637 3.19 -60.75 -7.67
N PRO A 638 2.94 -60.88 -8.97
CA PRO A 638 2.75 -62.18 -9.62
C PRO A 638 3.99 -63.04 -9.59
N ARG A 639 5.16 -62.52 -9.22
CA ARG A 639 6.43 -63.26 -9.18
C ARG A 639 6.81 -63.78 -7.81
N THR A 640 6.39 -63.12 -6.74
CA THR A 640 6.82 -63.47 -5.37
C THR A 640 5.67 -63.93 -4.47
N GLY A 641 4.41 -63.80 -4.91
CA GLY A 641 3.24 -64.15 -4.08
C GLY A 641 3.04 -63.25 -2.84
N GLY A 642 3.98 -62.30 -2.61
CA GLY A 642 3.92 -61.33 -1.53
C GLY A 642 3.03 -60.15 -1.83
N THR A 643 2.36 -59.65 -0.83
CA THR A 643 1.62 -58.36 -0.93
C THR A 643 2.62 -57.20 -0.77
N SER A 644 3.05 -56.58 -1.88
CA SER A 644 3.73 -55.28 -1.80
C SER A 644 2.69 -54.16 -1.68
N PHE A 645 2.76 -53.39 -0.62
CA PHE A 645 1.89 -52.22 -0.43
C PHE A 645 2.55 -51.00 -1.02
N ASN A 646 1.99 -50.49 -2.14
CA ASN A 646 2.46 -49.21 -2.71
C ASN A 646 1.77 -48.06 -2.00
N LYS A 647 2.54 -47.26 -1.28
CA LYS A 647 2.09 -46.05 -0.56
C LYS A 647 1.68 -45.00 -1.60
N LEU A 648 0.47 -44.45 -1.44
CA LEU A 648 -0.04 -43.36 -2.24
C LEU A 648 0.52 -42.03 -1.71
N ALA A 649 0.79 -41.12 -2.61
CA ALA A 649 0.96 -39.73 -2.23
C ALA A 649 -0.38 -39.13 -1.80
N VAL A 650 -0.39 -38.36 -0.72
CA VAL A 650 -1.59 -37.63 -0.28
C VAL A 650 -1.39 -36.17 -0.67
N VAL A 651 -2.34 -35.65 -1.43
CA VAL A 651 -2.31 -34.27 -1.94
C VAL A 651 -3.54 -33.55 -1.36
N VAL A 652 -3.32 -32.42 -0.70
CA VAL A 652 -4.40 -31.59 -0.17
C VAL A 652 -4.30 -30.21 -0.78
N ASP A 653 -5.35 -29.75 -1.43
CA ASP A 653 -5.42 -28.43 -2.11
C ASP A 653 -4.23 -28.18 -3.07
N GLY A 654 -3.79 -29.24 -3.76
CA GLY A 654 -2.71 -29.21 -4.72
C GLY A 654 -1.29 -29.43 -4.15
N GLU A 655 -1.14 -29.55 -2.84
CA GLU A 655 0.14 -29.75 -2.15
C GLU A 655 0.29 -31.18 -1.62
N VAL A 656 1.50 -31.75 -1.79
CA VAL A 656 1.78 -33.12 -1.30
C VAL A 656 2.02 -33.10 0.20
N ALA A 657 1.26 -33.88 0.93
CA ALA A 657 1.43 -34.04 2.37
C ALA A 657 2.58 -35.01 2.68
N PHE A 658 3.48 -34.59 3.56
CA PHE A 658 4.63 -35.39 3.99
C PHE A 658 4.53 -35.76 5.46
N GLY A 659 5.13 -36.89 5.85
CA GLY A 659 5.16 -37.37 7.23
C GLY A 659 3.87 -38.05 7.67
N ASP A 660 3.50 -37.90 8.97
CA ASP A 660 2.29 -38.51 9.51
C ASP A 660 1.02 -37.80 8.99
N ILE A 661 0.19 -38.54 8.26
CA ILE A 661 -1.06 -38.04 7.68
C ILE A 661 -2.27 -38.20 8.63
N GLY A 662 -2.03 -38.55 9.88
CA GLY A 662 -3.13 -38.77 10.85
C GLY A 662 -4.09 -37.61 10.95
N TYR A 663 -3.57 -36.37 10.97
CA TYR A 663 -4.38 -35.16 11.02
C TYR A 663 -5.26 -34.94 9.77
N ILE A 664 -4.79 -35.38 8.59
CA ILE A 664 -5.59 -35.34 7.36
C ILE A 664 -6.74 -36.34 7.46
N LEU A 665 -6.45 -37.52 8.00
CA LEU A 665 -7.44 -38.57 8.15
C LEU A 665 -8.55 -38.22 9.15
N ASP A 666 -8.28 -37.35 10.09
CA ASP A 666 -9.24 -36.89 11.10
C ASP A 666 -10.05 -35.66 10.66
N MET A 667 -9.83 -35.14 9.43
CA MET A 667 -10.62 -34.04 8.88
C MET A 667 -12.11 -34.40 8.81
N PRO A 668 -13.01 -33.47 9.24
CA PRO A 668 -14.45 -33.66 9.04
C PRO A 668 -14.80 -33.70 7.55
N ALA A 669 -15.61 -34.67 7.11
CA ALA A 669 -16.03 -34.76 5.72
C ALA A 669 -16.78 -33.51 5.23
N GLY A 670 -17.44 -32.79 6.13
CA GLY A 670 -18.12 -31.52 5.82
C GLY A 670 -17.16 -30.37 5.44
N SER A 671 -15.86 -30.46 5.79
CA SER A 671 -14.84 -29.47 5.40
C SER A 671 -14.16 -29.80 4.07
N ILE A 672 -14.52 -30.91 3.45
CA ILE A 672 -13.90 -31.40 2.23
C ILE A 672 -14.86 -31.18 1.05
N LYS A 673 -14.35 -30.65 -0.05
CA LYS A 673 -15.08 -30.41 -1.29
C LYS A 673 -15.08 -31.67 -2.17
N SER A 674 -13.92 -32.31 -2.30
CA SER A 674 -13.80 -33.54 -3.08
C SER A 674 -12.63 -34.42 -2.60
N VAL A 675 -12.77 -35.74 -2.85
CA VAL A 675 -11.71 -36.74 -2.66
C VAL A 675 -11.60 -37.55 -3.92
N GLU A 676 -10.42 -37.52 -4.55
CA GLU A 676 -10.14 -38.23 -5.81
C GLU A 676 -8.92 -39.14 -5.68
N LEU A 677 -9.08 -40.38 -6.19
CA LEU A 677 -8.01 -41.36 -6.22
C LEU A 677 -7.43 -41.49 -7.61
N LEU A 678 -6.18 -41.06 -7.77
CA LEU A 678 -5.44 -41.12 -9.03
C LEU A 678 -4.60 -42.39 -9.12
N LYS A 679 -4.70 -43.08 -10.24
CA LYS A 679 -3.82 -44.22 -10.55
C LYS A 679 -2.43 -43.72 -11.00
N ALA A 680 -1.41 -44.54 -10.83
CA ALA A 680 -0.03 -44.20 -11.25
C ALA A 680 0.07 -43.81 -12.73
N SER A 681 -0.85 -44.25 -13.58
CA SER A 681 -0.92 -43.92 -15.01
C SER A 681 -1.56 -42.56 -15.31
N ASP A 682 -2.12 -41.89 -14.30
CA ASP A 682 -2.70 -40.56 -14.50
C ASP A 682 -1.58 -39.53 -14.65
N VAL A 683 -1.66 -38.72 -15.71
CA VAL A 683 -0.66 -37.69 -16.02
C VAL A 683 -0.49 -36.66 -14.88
N ARG A 684 -1.49 -36.42 -14.08
CA ARG A 684 -1.44 -35.53 -12.92
C ARG A 684 -0.51 -36.05 -11.81
N CYS A 685 -0.28 -37.37 -11.76
CA CYS A 685 0.65 -37.96 -10.79
C CYS A 685 2.10 -37.48 -11.00
N ALA A 686 2.48 -37.14 -12.24
CA ALA A 686 3.80 -36.57 -12.51
C ALA A 686 4.02 -35.23 -11.84
N ARG A 687 2.99 -34.40 -11.73
CA ARG A 687 3.02 -33.11 -11.04
C ARG A 687 3.31 -33.26 -9.54
N TYR A 688 2.87 -34.36 -8.95
CA TYR A 688 2.99 -34.64 -7.51
C TYR A 688 4.16 -35.58 -7.17
N ASN A 689 4.96 -35.99 -8.16
CA ASN A 689 6.00 -37.03 -8.00
C ASN A 689 5.41 -38.36 -7.45
N ALA A 690 4.16 -38.63 -7.75
CA ALA A 690 3.38 -39.74 -7.18
C ALA A 690 3.51 -41.00 -8.04
N THR A 691 4.63 -41.72 -7.95
CA THR A 691 4.94 -42.89 -8.79
C THR A 691 3.99 -44.06 -8.57
N SER A 692 3.36 -44.15 -7.41
CA SER A 692 2.38 -45.22 -7.06
C SER A 692 0.92 -44.78 -7.16
N GLY A 693 0.67 -43.53 -7.56
CA GLY A 693 -0.64 -42.89 -7.54
C GLY A 693 -0.83 -41.93 -6.40
N ALA A 694 -1.92 -41.19 -6.40
CA ALA A 694 -2.19 -40.16 -5.41
C ALA A 694 -3.64 -40.19 -4.91
N LEU A 695 -3.85 -39.79 -3.65
CA LEU A 695 -5.13 -39.37 -3.12
C LEU A 695 -5.16 -37.84 -3.10
N VAL A 696 -6.03 -37.27 -3.91
CA VAL A 696 -6.18 -35.80 -4.00
C VAL A 696 -7.42 -35.39 -3.23
N ILE A 697 -7.24 -34.44 -2.32
CA ILE A 697 -8.26 -33.90 -1.43
C ILE A 697 -8.37 -32.41 -1.71
N GLU A 698 -9.55 -31.91 -2.04
CA GLU A 698 -9.86 -30.50 -2.11
C GLU A 698 -10.72 -30.10 -0.92
N THR A 699 -10.36 -29.07 -0.19
CA THR A 699 -11.13 -28.56 0.94
C THR A 699 -12.10 -27.47 0.51
N GLN A 700 -13.13 -27.18 1.31
CA GLN A 700 -14.17 -26.20 0.98
C GLN A 700 -13.67 -24.76 0.94
N GLN A 701 -12.56 -24.47 1.60
CA GLN A 701 -12.00 -23.12 1.74
C GLN A 701 -10.51 -23.02 1.41
N GLY A 702 -9.91 -24.10 0.87
CA GLY A 702 -8.44 -24.14 0.73
C GLY A 702 -7.71 -24.07 2.08
N ILE A 703 -8.38 -24.46 3.17
CA ILE A 703 -7.87 -24.38 4.53
C ILE A 703 -7.51 -25.78 5.01
N MET A 704 -6.23 -26.05 5.25
CA MET A 704 -5.85 -27.19 6.06
C MET A 704 -6.40 -27.01 7.49
N PRO A 705 -7.03 -28.00 8.09
CA PRO A 705 -7.53 -27.90 9.46
C PRO A 705 -6.39 -27.65 10.44
N SER A 706 -6.59 -26.76 11.39
CA SER A 706 -5.71 -26.62 12.53
C SER A 706 -5.78 -27.93 13.32
N SER A 707 -4.71 -28.71 13.29
CA SER A 707 -4.61 -29.88 14.14
C SER A 707 -4.27 -29.45 15.57
N SER A 708 -5.25 -29.46 16.45
CA SER A 708 -5.08 -29.17 17.87
C SER A 708 -4.33 -30.27 18.65
N GLU A 709 -3.93 -31.36 18.00
CA GLU A 709 -3.43 -32.55 18.68
C GLU A 709 -2.03 -33.04 18.28
N LEU A 710 -1.32 -32.34 17.38
CA LEU A 710 0.06 -32.70 17.03
C LEU A 710 1.06 -31.77 17.73
N PRO A 711 2.28 -32.24 18.08
CA PRO A 711 3.33 -31.39 18.56
C PRO A 711 3.77 -30.40 17.46
N GLY A 712 3.07 -29.29 17.36
CA GLY A 712 3.28 -28.22 16.40
C GLY A 712 1.96 -27.65 15.86
N THR A 713 1.90 -26.33 15.74
CA THR A 713 0.74 -25.59 15.21
C THR A 713 1.01 -25.19 13.78
N THR A 714 0.09 -25.46 12.85
CA THR A 714 0.20 -25.00 11.46
C THR A 714 -0.58 -23.69 11.29
N LEU A 715 0.10 -22.63 10.86
CA LEU A 715 -0.45 -21.29 10.74
C LEU A 715 -0.10 -20.70 9.37
N LYS A 716 -0.94 -19.79 8.92
CA LYS A 716 -0.81 -19.08 7.64
C LYS A 716 -0.62 -17.59 7.90
N PRO A 717 0.63 -17.12 8.03
CA PRO A 717 0.89 -15.69 8.19
C PRO A 717 0.64 -14.92 6.89
N PHE A 718 0.44 -13.60 7.00
CA PHE A 718 0.31 -12.72 5.86
C PHE A 718 1.66 -12.59 5.13
N GLY A 719 1.68 -12.94 3.86
CA GLY A 719 2.87 -12.93 3.02
C GLY A 719 2.82 -11.91 1.91
N LEU A 720 3.78 -11.99 0.98
CA LEU A 720 3.83 -11.13 -0.20
C LEU A 720 2.74 -11.48 -1.20
N SER A 721 2.20 -10.44 -1.84
CA SER A 721 1.38 -10.59 -3.04
C SER A 721 2.29 -10.90 -4.22
N VAL A 722 1.95 -11.94 -4.97
CA VAL A 722 2.74 -12.38 -6.12
C VAL A 722 2.24 -11.66 -7.37
N THR A 723 3.13 -10.98 -8.08
CA THR A 723 2.86 -10.35 -9.36
C THR A 723 3.33 -11.28 -10.48
N SER A 724 2.43 -11.65 -11.37
CA SER A 724 2.73 -12.62 -12.43
C SER A 724 3.40 -11.97 -13.65
N ARG A 725 3.20 -10.70 -13.87
CA ARG A 725 3.72 -9.94 -15.01
C ARG A 725 4.19 -8.55 -14.62
N PRO A 726 5.33 -8.07 -15.16
CA PRO A 726 5.63 -6.65 -15.11
C PRO A 726 4.58 -5.92 -15.98
N PRO A 727 4.10 -4.75 -15.56
CA PRO A 727 3.16 -3.96 -16.35
C PRO A 727 3.77 -3.58 -17.69
N VAL A 728 2.98 -3.74 -18.74
CA VAL A 728 3.37 -3.34 -20.10
C VAL A 728 3.18 -1.84 -20.20
N VAL A 729 4.24 -1.12 -20.51
CA VAL A 729 4.14 0.31 -20.86
C VAL A 729 3.50 0.43 -22.22
N GLU A 730 2.24 0.80 -22.29
CA GLU A 730 1.57 1.09 -23.56
C GLU A 730 2.19 2.35 -24.19
N ARG A 731 2.77 2.20 -25.36
CA ARG A 731 3.28 3.31 -26.18
C ARG A 731 2.34 3.58 -27.38
N GLN A 732 1.05 3.50 -27.14
CA GLN A 732 0.05 3.73 -28.16
C GLN A 732 -0.94 4.79 -27.66
N ALA A 733 -1.40 5.64 -28.57
CA ALA A 733 -2.47 6.55 -28.30
C ALA A 733 -3.76 5.76 -27.97
N PRO A 734 -4.63 6.27 -27.12
CA PRO A 734 -5.92 5.66 -26.84
C PRO A 734 -6.72 5.36 -28.13
N SER A 735 -7.55 4.33 -28.06
CA SER A 735 -8.41 3.95 -29.19
C SER A 735 -9.61 4.88 -29.37
N GLN A 736 -9.97 5.66 -28.37
CA GLN A 736 -11.08 6.59 -28.41
C GLN A 736 -10.61 8.01 -28.73
N PRO A 737 -11.31 8.73 -29.64
CA PRO A 737 -11.06 10.14 -29.84
C PRO A 737 -11.29 10.94 -28.55
N GLY A 738 -10.46 11.95 -28.30
CA GLY A 738 -10.55 12.77 -27.09
C GLY A 738 -9.27 13.54 -26.81
N ARG A 739 -9.30 14.32 -25.74
CA ARG A 739 -8.12 15.03 -25.22
C ARG A 739 -7.51 14.25 -24.07
N TYR A 740 -6.20 14.12 -24.10
CA TYR A 740 -5.43 13.30 -23.17
C TYR A 740 -4.20 14.05 -22.68
N TRP A 741 -3.70 13.59 -21.54
CA TRP A 741 -2.44 14.03 -20.98
C TRP A 741 -1.46 12.87 -20.93
N LEU A 742 -0.25 13.09 -21.42
CA LEU A 742 0.88 12.19 -21.22
C LEU A 742 1.66 12.69 -20.00
N LEU A 743 1.67 11.87 -18.95
CA LEU A 743 2.42 12.11 -17.72
C LEU A 743 3.63 11.16 -17.71
N VAL A 744 4.81 11.71 -17.52
CA VAL A 744 6.06 10.95 -17.53
C VAL A 744 6.85 11.31 -16.28
N ASP A 745 7.06 10.32 -15.41
CA ASP A 745 7.91 10.44 -14.21
C ASP A 745 9.18 9.61 -14.43
N VAL A 746 10.32 10.19 -14.11
CA VAL A 746 11.63 9.58 -14.32
C VAL A 746 12.40 9.55 -13.02
N ILE A 747 13.00 8.41 -12.71
CA ILE A 747 13.92 8.24 -11.58
C ILE A 747 15.23 7.72 -12.10
N THR A 748 16.32 8.41 -11.81
CA THR A 748 17.67 7.97 -12.18
C THR A 748 18.17 6.85 -11.27
N SER A 749 19.29 6.26 -11.67
CA SER A 749 20.03 5.32 -10.80
C SER A 749 20.50 5.94 -9.48
N GLU A 750 20.65 7.27 -9.45
CA GLU A 750 21.02 8.06 -8.27
C GLU A 750 19.80 8.59 -7.50
N GLN A 751 18.59 8.08 -7.83
CA GLN A 751 17.33 8.45 -7.22
C GLN A 751 16.91 9.93 -7.43
N GLN A 752 17.50 10.60 -8.41
CA GLN A 752 17.03 11.92 -8.83
C GLN A 752 15.71 11.76 -9.59
N VAL A 753 14.81 12.71 -9.43
CA VAL A 753 13.45 12.64 -9.95
C VAL A 753 13.17 13.80 -10.89
N ALA A 754 12.54 13.50 -12.03
CA ALA A 754 11.98 14.50 -12.94
C ALA A 754 10.56 14.09 -13.36
N SER A 755 9.67 15.08 -13.50
CA SER A 755 8.28 14.87 -13.94
C SER A 755 7.98 15.77 -15.12
N PHE A 756 7.27 15.22 -16.12
CA PHE A 756 6.82 15.94 -17.31
C PHE A 756 5.36 15.69 -17.57
N CYS A 757 4.67 16.69 -18.05
CA CYS A 757 3.27 16.55 -18.46
C CYS A 757 3.02 17.30 -19.78
N GLN A 758 2.28 16.68 -20.70
CA GLN A 758 1.94 17.31 -21.97
C GLN A 758 0.58 16.85 -22.48
N PRO A 759 -0.31 17.79 -22.85
CA PRO A 759 -1.59 17.46 -23.47
C PRO A 759 -1.40 17.04 -24.93
N PHE A 760 -2.28 16.14 -25.39
CA PHE A 760 -2.41 15.74 -26.79
C PHE A 760 -3.85 15.38 -27.12
N GLU A 761 -4.16 15.25 -28.39
CA GLU A 761 -5.51 14.95 -28.89
C GLU A 761 -5.48 13.69 -29.77
N VAL A 762 -6.50 12.86 -29.65
CA VAL A 762 -6.75 11.72 -30.52
C VAL A 762 -7.97 12.05 -31.38
N LYS A 763 -7.80 12.00 -32.72
CA LYS A 763 -8.86 12.32 -33.73
C LYS A 763 -9.14 11.15 -34.63
#